data_840aeca234078ce3290003e06affe65f
#
_entry.id   840aeca234078ce3290003e06affe65f
#
_cell.length_a   1.000
_cell.length_b   1.000
_cell.length_c   1.000
_cell.angle_alpha   90.00
_cell.angle_beta   90.00
_cell.angle_gamma   90.00
#
_symmetry.space_group_name_H-M   'P 1'
#
loop_
_entity.id
_entity.type
_entity.pdbx_description
1 polymer ?
#
loop_
_entity_poly.entity_id
_entity_poly.type
_entity_poly.pdbx_seq_one_letter_code
_entity_poly.pdbx_strand_id
1 'polypeptide(L)'
;MFLAKFANMTDRLFIQVILPLRLEWEPYYYLEAKGEQAQPAVGPAAVAGQDHQPTRPAAGQDLPTAKHAAAAGQDHQPTWPEAGQANQPDEAVLKVGDRVRVDFAGKEYVGVVSAVDVGRQAEALGIVDRIKPIAGKAEGLAPVSLQEIALWRQISEYYLCTVGEVYKAAYPAQKVAEEAVQSRLEAMRAEREEKARARINDKVRRLRERIEKKAELAGKARKEETRERYLKEKEELEKEVAAVLGLGGAAAVSANGNGVENGNGVADDKCSADEDAAGKDAAARINGKGIVLSAAQEEAYSEIKEIFGKGKPALLHGVTGSGKTEIYLKLARETLARGKNVLYLVPEIALSRQLEDRIGELFPEELLVFHSGETMARKRETASVLRSCGEAGRRCLVLGTRSAIFLPHKDLGLVIIDEEHDTSYKQDSPAPRYNGRETAIMMARIFAADVILGSATPSLESLYNCSVGRYGLVTLSKRYYDAADSDIEIIDTIAERRKNGMVGSFSRKLIDRVNHCLSLRRQVLILRERRAYSPVTQCQECGVIPKCRSCNVSLSLHRRADGTERLVCHYCGRVYEYTGKCPECGGTLKPLGAGTQKVEEEAARLFPGARIARLDSDTAQSRKYETEVIRQFSKGEIDILIGTRMVAKGFDFSGLTLVAVLQADSILGQEDYRADERGLQLLEQFRGRCGRRGEKGLFVIQTSQPDHPVYQNIDGKIDDSGMMARFLGERKMFGYPPYSRVIGVIIKDYNQARADLLSRELAEAIRGALSAEAGFAAGGKTGPDVIGPYAPAVDKVSGQNIRQIRVLLPKDRSLARNKGILAATVERFEKERKYSGHIALDVDPA
;
A
#
# COMPACT_ATOMS: atom_id res chain seq x y z
N MET A 1 -53.33 -28.59 -4.58
CA MET A 1 -52.51 -27.48 -4.08
C MET A 1 -50.99 -27.77 -4.11
N PHE A 2 -50.52 -28.99 -3.81
CA PHE A 2 -49.10 -29.36 -3.89
C PHE A 2 -48.58 -29.42 -5.34
N LEU A 3 -49.33 -29.97 -6.29
CA LEU A 3 -48.92 -30.07 -7.71
C LEU A 3 -48.87 -28.71 -8.43
N ALA A 4 -49.68 -27.73 -8.04
CA ALA A 4 -49.64 -26.37 -8.59
C ALA A 4 -48.39 -25.55 -8.09
N LYS A 5 -47.84 -25.89 -6.92
CA LYS A 5 -46.60 -25.28 -6.43
C LYS A 5 -45.40 -25.81 -7.20
N PHE A 6 -45.35 -27.06 -7.61
CA PHE A 6 -44.26 -27.66 -8.39
C PHE A 6 -44.21 -27.14 -9.84
N ALA A 7 -45.34 -26.89 -10.46
CA ALA A 7 -45.43 -26.36 -11.83
C ALA A 7 -44.84 -24.91 -11.94
N ASN A 8 -44.93 -24.11 -10.86
CA ASN A 8 -44.35 -22.76 -10.82
C ASN A 8 -42.83 -22.71 -10.55
N MET A 9 -42.23 -23.85 -10.23
CA MET A 9 -40.79 -23.88 -9.92
C MET A 9 -39.92 -24.23 -11.13
N THR A 10 -40.45 -24.91 -12.12
CA THR A 10 -39.73 -25.29 -13.35
C THR A 10 -39.39 -24.09 -14.24
N ASP A 11 -40.13 -22.98 -14.06
CA ASP A 11 -39.95 -21.77 -14.88
C ASP A 11 -39.12 -20.67 -14.20
N ARG A 12 -38.48 -20.96 -13.06
CA ARG A 12 -37.67 -19.98 -12.31
C ARG A 12 -36.27 -20.48 -12.10
N LEU A 13 -35.29 -19.66 -12.52
CA LEU A 13 -33.88 -19.87 -12.22
C LEU A 13 -33.53 -19.12 -10.92
N PHE A 14 -33.30 -19.85 -9.85
CA PHE A 14 -32.91 -19.27 -8.56
C PHE A 14 -31.40 -19.01 -8.51
N ILE A 15 -31.00 -17.82 -8.03
CA ILE A 15 -29.61 -17.34 -7.95
C ILE A 15 -29.32 -16.75 -6.57
N GLN A 16 -28.03 -16.74 -6.19
CA GLN A 16 -27.53 -15.91 -5.11
C GLN A 16 -26.78 -14.71 -5.68
N VAL A 17 -26.85 -13.59 -4.96
CA VAL A 17 -26.33 -12.30 -5.43
C VAL A 17 -25.50 -11.63 -4.33
N ILE A 18 -24.25 -11.26 -4.64
CA ILE A 18 -23.42 -10.39 -3.80
C ILE A 18 -23.86 -8.95 -4.02
N LEU A 19 -24.28 -8.26 -2.96
CA LEU A 19 -24.64 -6.84 -2.98
C LEU A 19 -23.52 -5.99 -2.38
N PRO A 20 -23.35 -4.70 -2.79
CA PRO A 20 -22.35 -3.80 -2.23
C PRO A 20 -22.77 -3.27 -0.85
N LEU A 21 -23.23 -4.16 0.00
CA LEU A 21 -23.74 -3.92 1.34
C LEU A 21 -23.05 -4.83 2.36
N ARG A 22 -23.07 -4.41 3.61
CA ARG A 22 -22.63 -5.25 4.71
C ARG A 22 -23.73 -6.26 5.05
N LEU A 23 -23.74 -7.36 4.34
CA LEU A 23 -24.63 -8.49 4.58
C LEU A 23 -23.80 -9.72 4.90
N GLU A 24 -24.16 -10.45 5.94
CA GLU A 24 -23.49 -11.68 6.35
C GLU A 24 -23.92 -12.90 5.53
N TRP A 25 -24.87 -12.71 4.64
CA TRP A 25 -25.41 -13.70 3.73
C TRP A 25 -25.64 -13.10 2.35
N GLU A 26 -25.57 -13.93 1.33
CA GLU A 26 -25.83 -13.55 -0.06
C GLU A 26 -27.33 -13.74 -0.33
N PRO A 27 -28.11 -12.66 -0.61
CA PRO A 27 -29.54 -12.78 -0.84
C PRO A 27 -29.89 -13.57 -2.07
N TYR A 28 -31.01 -14.28 -1.97
CA TYR A 28 -31.56 -15.08 -3.06
C TYR A 28 -32.52 -14.25 -3.91
N TYR A 29 -32.47 -14.46 -5.22
CA TYR A 29 -33.34 -13.88 -6.22
C TYR A 29 -33.71 -14.94 -7.24
N TYR A 30 -34.70 -14.67 -8.13
CA TYR A 30 -34.96 -15.53 -9.26
C TYR A 30 -35.10 -14.73 -10.55
N LEU A 31 -34.86 -15.42 -11.69
CA LEU A 31 -35.16 -14.98 -13.03
C LEU A 31 -36.33 -15.83 -13.54
N GLU A 32 -37.40 -15.22 -14.07
CA GLU A 32 -38.47 -15.94 -14.77
C GLU A 32 -37.97 -16.39 -16.14
N ALA A 33 -38.12 -17.68 -16.44
CA ALA A 33 -37.85 -18.17 -17.79
C ALA A 33 -38.90 -17.55 -18.73
N LYS A 34 -38.47 -16.89 -19.81
CA LYS A 34 -39.39 -16.34 -20.83
C LYS A 34 -40.13 -17.51 -21.53
N GLY A 35 -41.34 -17.84 -21.08
CA GLY A 35 -42.30 -18.57 -21.89
C GLY A 35 -42.71 -17.71 -23.07
N GLU A 36 -42.90 -18.32 -24.25
CA GLU A 36 -43.39 -17.66 -25.43
C GLU A 36 -44.63 -16.81 -25.15
N GLN A 37 -44.56 -15.58 -25.62
CA GLN A 37 -45.60 -14.56 -25.75
C GLN A 37 -46.99 -14.85 -25.17
N ALA A 38 -47.32 -14.36 -23.97
CA ALA A 38 -48.67 -14.03 -23.57
C ALA A 38 -48.89 -12.51 -23.73
N GLN A 39 -49.84 -12.12 -24.59
CA GLN A 39 -50.26 -10.75 -24.82
C GLN A 39 -50.74 -10.08 -23.53
N PRO A 40 -50.60 -8.79 -23.34
CA PRO A 40 -51.02 -8.10 -22.13
C PRO A 40 -52.55 -7.99 -22.12
N ALA A 41 -53.18 -8.57 -21.11
CA ALA A 41 -54.57 -8.33 -20.77
C ALA A 41 -54.71 -6.90 -20.19
N VAL A 42 -55.49 -6.08 -20.87
CA VAL A 42 -55.93 -4.74 -20.50
C VAL A 42 -56.77 -4.80 -19.21
N GLY A 43 -56.57 -3.83 -18.32
CA GLY A 43 -56.90 -3.63 -16.97
C GLY A 43 -58.33 -3.82 -16.51
N PRO A 44 -58.73 -3.43 -15.31
CA PRO A 44 -59.20 -2.07 -15.09
C PRO A 44 -58.67 -1.39 -13.79
N ALA A 45 -58.92 -0.09 -13.79
CA ALA A 45 -58.49 0.94 -12.89
C ALA A 45 -58.95 0.80 -11.41
N ALA A 46 -58.10 1.28 -10.57
CA ALA A 46 -58.26 2.07 -9.35
C ALA A 46 -59.47 1.90 -8.44
N VAL A 47 -59.23 1.48 -7.20
CA VAL A 47 -59.89 2.09 -6.03
C VAL A 47 -58.87 2.29 -4.94
N ALA A 48 -58.82 3.55 -4.48
CA ALA A 48 -57.98 3.97 -3.35
C ALA A 48 -58.63 3.49 -2.03
N GLY A 49 -57.80 3.26 -1.03
CA GLY A 49 -58.28 3.25 0.33
C GLY A 49 -57.53 2.38 1.32
N GLN A 50 -56.88 3.09 2.22
CA GLN A 50 -56.68 2.75 3.63
C GLN A 50 -55.35 2.11 4.07
N ASP A 51 -54.69 2.90 4.93
CA ASP A 51 -53.61 2.60 5.82
C ASP A 51 -53.73 1.29 6.59
N HIS A 52 -52.70 0.45 6.46
CA HIS A 52 -52.39 -0.52 7.49
C HIS A 52 -50.86 -0.59 7.70
N GLN A 53 -50.46 -0.11 8.84
CA GLN A 53 -49.13 -0.36 9.41
C GLN A 53 -48.89 -1.88 9.51
N PRO A 54 -47.74 -2.38 9.10
CA PRO A 54 -47.38 -3.77 9.34
C PRO A 54 -46.96 -3.96 10.81
N THR A 55 -47.76 -4.73 11.52
CA THR A 55 -47.41 -5.31 12.82
C THR A 55 -46.25 -6.29 12.68
N ARG A 56 -45.24 -6.10 13.52
CA ARG A 56 -44.08 -6.99 13.70
C ARG A 56 -44.57 -8.39 14.16
N PRO A 57 -44.03 -9.47 13.60
CA PRO A 57 -44.15 -10.77 14.26
C PRO A 57 -43.16 -10.91 15.38
N ALA A 58 -43.61 -11.55 16.47
CA ALA A 58 -42.90 -11.82 17.68
C ALA A 58 -41.67 -12.72 17.46
N ALA A 59 -40.70 -12.49 18.30
CA ALA A 59 -39.48 -13.30 18.41
C ALA A 59 -39.83 -14.72 18.91
N GLY A 60 -39.12 -15.70 18.34
CA GLY A 60 -38.95 -16.99 18.96
C GLY A 60 -39.24 -18.17 18.06
N GLN A 61 -38.22 -18.54 17.31
CA GLN A 61 -37.95 -19.95 16.99
C GLN A 61 -36.54 -20.07 16.41
N ASP A 62 -35.74 -20.92 17.04
CA ASP A 62 -34.38 -21.24 16.73
C ASP A 62 -34.26 -21.75 15.30
N LEU A 63 -33.43 -21.07 14.49
CA LEU A 63 -32.96 -21.58 13.22
C LEU A 63 -31.83 -22.61 13.50
N PRO A 64 -31.86 -23.77 12.86
CA PRO A 64 -30.82 -24.75 13.02
C PRO A 64 -29.52 -24.21 12.40
N THR A 65 -28.48 -24.09 13.24
CA THR A 65 -27.12 -23.83 12.85
C THR A 65 -26.65 -24.92 11.89
N ALA A 66 -26.27 -24.54 10.68
CA ALA A 66 -25.59 -25.43 9.75
C ALA A 66 -24.28 -25.90 10.39
N LYS A 67 -24.23 -27.15 10.81
CA LYS A 67 -23.01 -27.82 11.23
C LYS A 67 -22.09 -27.93 10.02
N HIS A 68 -21.06 -27.08 9.96
CA HIS A 68 -19.92 -27.36 9.11
C HIS A 68 -19.17 -28.56 9.68
N ALA A 69 -19.23 -29.67 9.00
CA ALA A 69 -18.37 -30.80 9.26
C ALA A 69 -16.94 -30.39 8.93
N ALA A 70 -16.12 -30.30 9.99
CA ALA A 70 -14.67 -30.21 9.86
C ALA A 70 -14.15 -31.58 9.43
N ALA A 71 -13.88 -31.80 8.16
CA ALA A 71 -13.07 -32.92 7.69
C ALA A 71 -11.60 -32.51 7.67
N ALA A 72 -10.80 -33.41 8.17
CA ALA A 72 -9.35 -33.32 8.33
C ALA A 72 -8.61 -33.00 7.02
N GLY A 73 -7.48 -32.32 7.17
CA GLY A 73 -6.63 -31.91 6.10
C GLY A 73 -6.17 -33.03 5.17
N GLN A 74 -6.42 -32.85 3.92
CA GLN A 74 -5.64 -33.36 2.81
C GLN A 74 -5.63 -32.24 1.77
N ASP A 75 -4.45 -31.96 1.22
CA ASP A 75 -4.24 -31.03 0.11
C ASP A 75 -5.06 -31.46 -1.09
N HIS A 76 -6.25 -30.92 -1.25
CA HIS A 76 -7.00 -30.98 -2.48
C HIS A 76 -6.89 -29.64 -3.18
N GLN A 77 -6.07 -29.59 -4.22
CA GLN A 77 -6.22 -28.60 -5.27
C GLN A 77 -7.65 -28.73 -5.83
N PRO A 78 -8.40 -27.61 -5.94
CA PRO A 78 -9.69 -27.67 -6.63
C PRO A 78 -9.45 -27.96 -8.11
N THR A 79 -9.83 -29.16 -8.55
CA THR A 79 -9.93 -29.51 -9.97
C THR A 79 -11.13 -28.80 -10.54
N TRP A 80 -10.89 -27.86 -11.43
CA TRP A 80 -11.92 -27.19 -12.22
C TRP A 80 -12.32 -28.08 -13.39
N PRO A 81 -13.61 -28.16 -13.76
CA PRO A 81 -14.00 -28.89 -14.97
C PRO A 81 -13.44 -28.19 -16.22
N GLU A 82 -12.85 -28.96 -17.11
CA GLU A 82 -12.34 -28.50 -18.40
C GLU A 82 -13.42 -27.83 -19.22
N ALA A 83 -13.04 -26.74 -19.90
CA ALA A 83 -13.90 -25.97 -20.78
C ALA A 83 -14.38 -26.83 -21.97
N GLY A 84 -15.62 -27.26 -21.92
CA GLY A 84 -16.34 -27.84 -23.05
C GLY A 84 -16.58 -26.80 -24.16
N GLN A 85 -16.49 -27.25 -25.38
CA GLN A 85 -16.53 -26.50 -26.62
C GLN A 85 -17.59 -25.39 -26.69
N ALA A 86 -17.17 -24.26 -27.23
CA ALA A 86 -17.99 -23.08 -27.49
C ALA A 86 -19.09 -23.39 -28.51
N ASN A 87 -20.34 -23.37 -28.06
CA ASN A 87 -21.52 -23.19 -28.91
C ASN A 87 -22.02 -21.74 -28.72
N GLN A 88 -22.62 -21.21 -29.79
CA GLN A 88 -23.10 -19.84 -29.98
C GLN A 88 -23.79 -19.19 -28.76
N PRO A 89 -23.74 -17.85 -28.59
CA PRO A 89 -24.24 -17.17 -27.40
C PRO A 89 -25.77 -17.21 -27.35
N ASP A 90 -26.28 -18.01 -26.44
CA ASP A 90 -27.69 -17.95 -26.02
C ASP A 90 -27.81 -16.81 -25.01
N GLU A 91 -28.43 -15.69 -25.40
CA GLU A 91 -28.51 -14.43 -24.61
C GLU A 91 -29.36 -14.55 -23.33
N ALA A 92 -29.93 -15.70 -23.02
CA ALA A 92 -30.93 -15.86 -21.97
C ALA A 92 -30.40 -16.47 -20.64
N VAL A 93 -29.22 -17.03 -20.58
CA VAL A 93 -28.73 -17.76 -19.39
C VAL A 93 -27.82 -16.91 -18.51
N LEU A 94 -28.23 -16.68 -17.25
CA LEU A 94 -27.38 -16.06 -16.24
C LEU A 94 -26.24 -17.00 -15.83
N LYS A 95 -25.04 -16.44 -15.71
CA LYS A 95 -23.82 -17.14 -15.26
C LYS A 95 -23.27 -16.48 -13.99
N VAL A 96 -22.50 -17.25 -13.22
CA VAL A 96 -21.75 -16.70 -12.10
C VAL A 96 -20.83 -15.60 -12.60
N GLY A 97 -20.85 -14.45 -11.90
CA GLY A 97 -20.12 -13.24 -12.31
C GLY A 97 -20.98 -12.22 -13.06
N ASP A 98 -22.12 -12.62 -13.63
CA ASP A 98 -23.03 -11.67 -14.28
C ASP A 98 -23.51 -10.62 -13.29
N ARG A 99 -23.71 -9.40 -13.80
CA ARG A 99 -24.25 -8.30 -13.00
C ARG A 99 -25.73 -8.14 -13.24
N VAL A 100 -26.46 -8.06 -12.13
CA VAL A 100 -27.93 -7.98 -12.15
C VAL A 100 -28.42 -6.80 -11.33
N ARG A 101 -29.52 -6.19 -11.76
CA ARG A 101 -30.24 -5.17 -11.00
C ARG A 101 -31.26 -5.86 -10.10
N VAL A 102 -31.24 -5.53 -8.82
CA VAL A 102 -32.12 -6.13 -7.83
C VAL A 102 -32.66 -5.07 -6.87
N ASP A 103 -33.89 -5.24 -6.42
CA ASP A 103 -34.47 -4.48 -5.32
C ASP A 103 -34.10 -5.13 -3.98
N PHE A 104 -33.46 -4.39 -3.10
CA PHE A 104 -33.18 -4.80 -1.74
C PHE A 104 -33.63 -3.70 -0.76
N ALA A 105 -34.56 -4.01 0.12
CA ALA A 105 -35.16 -3.09 1.09
C ALA A 105 -35.68 -1.77 0.46
N GLY A 106 -36.33 -1.87 -0.71
CA GLY A 106 -36.92 -0.71 -1.41
C GLY A 106 -35.89 0.17 -2.15
N LYS A 107 -34.67 -0.31 -2.32
CA LYS A 107 -33.63 0.37 -3.10
C LYS A 107 -33.05 -0.55 -4.16
N GLU A 108 -32.82 0.01 -5.33
CA GLU A 108 -32.17 -0.71 -6.43
C GLU A 108 -30.65 -0.77 -6.25
N TYR A 109 -30.08 -1.95 -6.41
CA TYR A 109 -28.65 -2.22 -6.38
C TYR A 109 -28.22 -3.01 -7.62
N VAL A 110 -26.97 -2.79 -8.03
CA VAL A 110 -26.30 -3.70 -8.95
C VAL A 110 -25.55 -4.74 -8.13
N GLY A 111 -25.95 -5.99 -8.25
CA GLY A 111 -25.31 -7.12 -7.60
C GLY A 111 -24.52 -7.97 -8.59
N VAL A 112 -23.74 -8.92 -8.06
CA VAL A 112 -22.98 -9.92 -8.82
C VAL A 112 -23.55 -11.29 -8.51
N VAL A 113 -23.91 -12.05 -9.54
CA VAL A 113 -24.37 -13.44 -9.39
C VAL A 113 -23.24 -14.29 -8.85
N SER A 114 -23.40 -14.85 -7.68
CA SER A 114 -22.40 -15.66 -6.98
C SER A 114 -22.64 -17.16 -7.04
N ALA A 115 -23.90 -17.56 -7.29
CA ALA A 115 -24.31 -18.93 -7.55
C ALA A 115 -25.57 -18.96 -8.41
N VAL A 116 -25.70 -19.98 -9.23
CA VAL A 116 -26.87 -20.26 -10.06
C VAL A 116 -27.43 -21.62 -9.69
N ASP A 117 -28.72 -21.88 -10.01
CA ASP A 117 -29.43 -23.14 -9.73
C ASP A 117 -29.46 -23.52 -8.24
N VAL A 118 -29.75 -22.54 -7.40
CA VAL A 118 -29.80 -22.71 -5.93
C VAL A 118 -31.22 -22.98 -5.39
N GLY A 119 -32.13 -23.41 -6.25
CA GLY A 119 -33.54 -23.66 -5.91
C GLY A 119 -33.70 -24.66 -4.76
N ARG A 120 -32.99 -25.80 -4.80
CA ARG A 120 -33.01 -26.82 -3.73
C ARG A 120 -32.52 -26.26 -2.37
N GLN A 121 -31.56 -25.36 -2.38
CA GLN A 121 -31.07 -24.71 -1.17
C GLN A 121 -32.14 -23.75 -0.60
N ALA A 122 -32.76 -22.97 -1.47
CA ALA A 122 -33.85 -22.07 -1.09
C ALA A 122 -35.07 -22.84 -0.52
N GLU A 123 -35.39 -24.00 -1.07
CA GLU A 123 -36.43 -24.92 -0.55
C GLU A 123 -36.06 -25.44 0.84
N ALA A 124 -34.82 -25.93 1.00
CA ALA A 124 -34.36 -26.45 2.28
C ALA A 124 -34.38 -25.38 3.40
N LEU A 125 -34.22 -24.10 3.03
CA LEU A 125 -34.35 -22.96 3.93
C LEU A 125 -35.79 -22.48 4.12
N GLY A 126 -36.76 -22.97 3.36
CA GLY A 126 -38.17 -22.57 3.44
C GLY A 126 -38.44 -21.11 3.03
N ILE A 127 -37.61 -20.54 2.16
CA ILE A 127 -37.63 -19.11 1.81
C ILE A 127 -38.18 -18.83 0.40
N VAL A 128 -38.50 -19.87 -0.38
CA VAL A 128 -38.90 -19.76 -1.81
C VAL A 128 -40.02 -18.73 -2.04
N ASP A 129 -41.06 -18.72 -1.19
CA ASP A 129 -42.16 -17.77 -1.30
C ASP A 129 -41.78 -16.30 -1.00
N ARG A 130 -40.63 -16.06 -0.43
CA ARG A 130 -40.13 -14.72 -0.07
C ARG A 130 -39.08 -14.18 -1.01
N ILE A 131 -38.63 -14.98 -1.98
CA ILE A 131 -37.61 -14.61 -2.94
C ILE A 131 -38.24 -13.66 -3.97
N LYS A 132 -37.55 -12.55 -4.26
CA LYS A 132 -38.00 -11.56 -5.25
C LYS A 132 -37.37 -11.85 -6.63
N PRO A 133 -38.04 -11.44 -7.73
CA PRO A 133 -37.41 -11.46 -9.04
C PRO A 133 -36.25 -10.45 -9.13
N ILE A 134 -35.28 -10.68 -10.02
CA ILE A 134 -34.34 -9.63 -10.43
C ILE A 134 -35.09 -8.62 -11.31
N ALA A 135 -34.61 -7.34 -11.26
CA ALA A 135 -35.15 -6.31 -12.16
C ALA A 135 -34.61 -6.44 -13.59
N GLY A 136 -33.58 -7.25 -13.79
CA GLY A 136 -32.95 -7.55 -15.09
C GLY A 136 -31.42 -7.66 -15.00
N LYS A 137 -30.83 -8.08 -16.12
CA LYS A 137 -29.34 -8.02 -16.27
C LYS A 137 -28.91 -6.56 -16.32
N ALA A 138 -27.80 -6.21 -15.70
CA ALA A 138 -27.26 -4.86 -15.75
C ALA A 138 -26.51 -4.67 -17.07
N GLU A 139 -27.23 -4.18 -18.08
CA GLU A 139 -26.69 -3.93 -19.42
C GLU A 139 -25.51 -2.96 -19.36
N GLY A 140 -24.53 -3.14 -20.23
CA GLY A 140 -23.35 -2.30 -20.32
C GLY A 140 -22.32 -2.48 -19.19
N LEU A 141 -22.51 -3.42 -18.26
CA LEU A 141 -21.53 -3.75 -17.23
C LEU A 141 -20.91 -5.13 -17.51
N ALA A 142 -19.60 -5.14 -17.69
CA ALA A 142 -18.87 -6.39 -17.86
C ALA A 142 -19.04 -7.34 -16.66
N PRO A 143 -19.08 -8.65 -16.87
CA PRO A 143 -19.15 -9.63 -15.79
C PRO A 143 -17.89 -9.59 -14.93
N VAL A 144 -18.01 -10.04 -13.68
CA VAL A 144 -16.93 -10.23 -12.74
C VAL A 144 -16.35 -11.63 -12.94
N SER A 145 -15.04 -11.76 -12.96
CA SER A 145 -14.40 -13.07 -13.11
C SER A 145 -14.56 -13.95 -11.87
N LEU A 146 -14.46 -15.26 -12.04
CA LEU A 146 -14.47 -16.20 -10.93
C LEU A 146 -13.28 -15.98 -10.00
N GLN A 147 -12.14 -15.57 -10.54
CA GLN A 147 -10.94 -15.23 -9.77
C GLN A 147 -11.16 -14.02 -8.86
N GLU A 148 -11.85 -12.98 -9.34
CA GLU A 148 -12.23 -11.83 -8.50
C GLU A 148 -13.14 -12.25 -7.35
N ILE A 149 -14.18 -13.05 -7.63
CA ILE A 149 -15.11 -13.56 -6.60
C ILE A 149 -14.35 -14.43 -5.57
N ALA A 150 -13.46 -15.31 -6.04
CA ALA A 150 -12.62 -16.12 -5.16
C ALA A 150 -11.74 -15.27 -4.26
N LEU A 151 -11.11 -14.23 -4.81
CA LEU A 151 -10.31 -13.27 -4.05
C LEU A 151 -11.16 -12.53 -3.01
N TRP A 152 -12.36 -12.08 -3.37
CA TRP A 152 -13.25 -11.39 -2.43
C TRP A 152 -13.66 -12.27 -1.25
N ARG A 153 -13.94 -13.54 -1.50
CA ARG A 153 -14.25 -14.52 -0.44
C ARG A 153 -13.05 -14.75 0.48
N GLN A 154 -11.83 -14.90 -0.08
CA GLN A 154 -10.62 -15.02 0.72
C GLN A 154 -10.33 -13.78 1.57
N ILE A 155 -10.52 -12.57 1.01
CA ILE A 155 -10.38 -11.31 1.75
C ILE A 155 -11.41 -11.25 2.88
N SER A 156 -12.66 -11.57 2.59
CA SER A 156 -13.75 -11.57 3.57
C SER A 156 -13.45 -12.49 4.75
N GLU A 157 -13.06 -13.73 4.50
CA GLU A 157 -12.70 -14.71 5.52
C GLU A 157 -11.45 -14.30 6.31
N TYR A 158 -10.42 -13.81 5.60
CA TYR A 158 -9.15 -13.48 6.24
C TYR A 158 -9.27 -12.25 7.14
N TYR A 159 -9.94 -11.20 6.67
CA TYR A 159 -10.04 -9.90 7.35
C TYR A 159 -11.33 -9.71 8.15
N LEU A 160 -12.16 -10.74 8.26
CA LEU A 160 -13.41 -10.71 9.04
C LEU A 160 -14.33 -9.56 8.63
N CYS A 161 -14.55 -9.40 7.33
CA CYS A 161 -15.46 -8.45 6.73
C CYS A 161 -16.44 -9.18 5.79
N THR A 162 -17.49 -8.52 5.33
CA THR A 162 -18.43 -9.14 4.41
C THR A 162 -17.95 -9.09 2.96
N VAL A 163 -18.34 -10.06 2.14
CA VAL A 163 -18.02 -10.06 0.69
C VAL A 163 -18.57 -8.81 0.01
N GLY A 164 -19.73 -8.31 0.45
CA GLY A 164 -20.33 -7.08 -0.05
C GLY A 164 -19.50 -5.83 0.21
N GLU A 165 -18.79 -5.76 1.36
CA GLU A 165 -17.84 -4.68 1.64
C GLU A 165 -16.63 -4.75 0.70
N VAL A 166 -16.14 -5.96 0.38
CA VAL A 166 -15.05 -6.16 -0.59
C VAL A 166 -15.50 -5.77 -2.00
N TYR A 167 -16.68 -6.19 -2.41
CA TYR A 167 -17.28 -5.81 -3.69
C TYR A 167 -17.42 -4.29 -3.82
N LYS A 168 -17.89 -3.61 -2.77
CA LYS A 168 -17.98 -2.14 -2.73
C LYS A 168 -16.60 -1.47 -2.87
N ALA A 169 -15.55 -2.05 -2.30
CA ALA A 169 -14.20 -1.53 -2.43
C ALA A 169 -13.63 -1.71 -3.85
N ALA A 170 -13.93 -2.87 -4.48
CA ALA A 170 -13.53 -3.16 -5.85
C ALA A 170 -14.27 -2.28 -6.88
N TYR A 171 -15.55 -2.02 -6.63
CA TYR A 171 -16.43 -1.28 -7.54
C TYR A 171 -17.18 -0.15 -6.82
N PRO A 172 -16.51 0.96 -6.47
CA PRO A 172 -17.06 1.99 -5.59
C PRO A 172 -18.16 2.87 -6.20
N ALA A 173 -18.35 2.86 -7.54
CA ALA A 173 -19.40 3.65 -8.21
C ALA A 173 -19.93 2.99 -9.48
N GLN A 174 -21.23 2.74 -9.54
CA GLN A 174 -21.88 2.04 -10.65
C GLN A 174 -23.05 2.84 -11.27
N LYS A 175 -22.94 4.18 -11.35
CA LYS A 175 -24.06 5.03 -11.77
C LYS A 175 -23.94 5.71 -13.14
N VAL A 176 -23.20 5.19 -14.11
CA VAL A 176 -23.16 5.84 -15.44
C VAL A 176 -23.23 4.79 -16.54
N ALA A 177 -24.14 4.97 -17.50
CA ALA A 177 -24.28 4.14 -18.69
C ALA A 177 -22.99 4.17 -19.55
N GLU A 178 -22.60 3.05 -20.14
CA GLU A 178 -21.32 2.87 -20.86
C GLU A 178 -21.19 3.79 -22.10
N GLU A 179 -22.26 4.10 -22.80
CA GLU A 179 -22.23 5.00 -23.97
C GLU A 179 -21.72 6.42 -23.64
N ALA A 180 -22.14 6.98 -22.51
CA ALA A 180 -21.64 8.28 -22.04
C ALA A 180 -20.18 8.21 -21.58
N VAL A 181 -19.69 7.02 -21.21
CA VAL A 181 -18.30 6.78 -20.83
C VAL A 181 -17.42 6.64 -22.06
N GLN A 182 -17.87 5.94 -23.09
CA GLN A 182 -17.14 5.71 -24.34
C GLN A 182 -16.88 7.03 -25.07
N SER A 183 -17.92 7.85 -25.28
CA SER A 183 -17.79 9.17 -25.88
C SER A 183 -16.86 10.11 -25.08
N ARG A 184 -16.89 10.03 -23.77
CA ARG A 184 -16.03 10.82 -22.90
C ARG A 184 -14.57 10.33 -22.89
N LEU A 185 -14.36 9.02 -23.05
CA LEU A 185 -13.03 8.41 -23.21
C LEU A 185 -12.36 8.82 -24.52
N GLU A 186 -13.12 8.85 -25.61
CA GLU A 186 -12.65 9.33 -26.92
C GLU A 186 -12.28 10.81 -26.87
N ALA A 187 -13.12 11.64 -26.23
CA ALA A 187 -12.83 13.06 -26.02
C ALA A 187 -11.57 13.27 -25.16
N MET A 188 -11.38 12.46 -24.11
CA MET A 188 -10.18 12.55 -23.27
C MET A 188 -8.91 12.05 -23.99
N ARG A 189 -9.01 11.07 -24.90
CA ARG A 189 -7.89 10.64 -25.76
C ARG A 189 -7.48 11.75 -26.68
N ALA A 190 -8.45 12.37 -27.36
CA ALA A 190 -8.20 13.52 -28.23
C ALA A 190 -7.55 14.70 -27.48
N GLU A 191 -8.05 15.02 -26.28
CA GLU A 191 -7.46 16.08 -25.43
C GLU A 191 -6.02 15.75 -24.97
N ARG A 192 -5.72 14.47 -24.70
CA ARG A 192 -4.36 14.03 -24.35
C ARG A 192 -3.40 14.13 -25.52
N GLU A 193 -3.83 13.68 -26.69
CA GLU A 193 -3.05 13.79 -27.93
C GLU A 193 -2.79 15.26 -28.27
N GLU A 194 -3.78 16.11 -28.10
CA GLU A 194 -3.64 17.55 -28.28
C GLU A 194 -2.65 18.18 -27.30
N LYS A 195 -2.75 17.81 -26.00
CA LYS A 195 -1.79 18.27 -24.99
C LYS A 195 -0.38 17.72 -25.20
N ALA A 196 -0.25 16.47 -25.66
CA ALA A 196 1.05 15.90 -26.03
C ALA A 196 1.67 16.64 -27.23
N ARG A 197 0.88 16.88 -28.28
CA ARG A 197 1.29 17.70 -29.44
C ARG A 197 1.67 19.12 -29.04
N ALA A 198 0.88 19.76 -28.16
CA ALA A 198 1.18 21.09 -27.65
C ALA A 198 2.51 21.15 -26.88
N ARG A 199 2.81 20.14 -26.07
CA ARG A 199 4.10 20.01 -25.34
C ARG A 199 5.28 19.84 -26.30
N ILE A 200 5.13 18.98 -27.31
CA ILE A 200 6.15 18.78 -28.35
C ILE A 200 6.39 20.10 -29.09
N ASN A 201 5.33 20.77 -29.50
CA ASN A 201 5.43 22.05 -30.19
C ASN A 201 6.08 23.15 -29.34
N ASP A 202 5.76 23.22 -28.04
CA ASP A 202 6.40 24.18 -27.13
C ASP A 202 7.89 23.86 -26.91
N LYS A 203 8.25 22.57 -26.81
CA LYS A 203 9.66 22.14 -26.74
C LYS A 203 10.42 22.48 -28.00
N VAL A 204 9.84 22.22 -29.18
CA VAL A 204 10.43 22.55 -30.48
C VAL A 204 10.57 24.07 -30.64
N ARG A 205 9.58 24.87 -30.21
CA ARG A 205 9.66 26.33 -30.25
C ARG A 205 10.82 26.85 -29.40
N ARG A 206 10.96 26.38 -28.17
CA ARG A 206 12.09 26.76 -27.25
C ARG A 206 13.45 26.36 -27.80
N LEU A 207 13.55 25.19 -28.43
CA LEU A 207 14.79 24.75 -29.07
C LEU A 207 15.11 25.65 -30.29
N ARG A 208 14.14 26.02 -31.13
CA ARG A 208 14.35 26.94 -32.26
C ARG A 208 14.78 28.31 -31.77
N GLU A 209 14.20 28.88 -30.73
CA GLU A 209 14.62 30.16 -30.12
C GLU A 209 16.07 30.10 -29.65
N ARG A 210 16.50 28.96 -29.09
CA ARG A 210 17.90 28.74 -28.69
C ARG A 210 18.84 28.62 -29.88
N ILE A 211 18.42 27.96 -30.95
CA ILE A 211 19.17 27.86 -32.21
C ILE A 211 19.38 29.23 -32.81
N GLU A 212 18.33 30.03 -32.87
CA GLU A 212 18.37 31.40 -33.42
C GLU A 212 19.33 32.28 -32.61
N LYS A 213 19.25 32.22 -31.30
CA LYS A 213 20.16 32.94 -30.40
C LYS A 213 21.62 32.49 -30.58
N LYS A 214 21.89 31.18 -30.78
CA LYS A 214 23.25 30.68 -31.06
C LYS A 214 23.77 31.10 -32.41
N ALA A 215 22.92 31.15 -33.44
CA ALA A 215 23.24 31.68 -34.76
C ALA A 215 23.61 33.19 -34.71
N GLU A 216 22.84 33.98 -33.95
CA GLU A 216 23.11 35.39 -33.73
C GLU A 216 24.43 35.63 -33.02
N LEU A 217 24.72 34.83 -31.96
CA LEU A 217 25.99 34.92 -31.24
C LEU A 217 27.19 34.49 -32.09
N ALA A 218 27.00 33.51 -32.97
CA ALA A 218 28.03 33.09 -33.93
C ALA A 218 28.33 34.23 -34.95
N GLY A 219 27.31 34.96 -35.40
CA GLY A 219 27.45 36.09 -36.27
C GLY A 219 28.15 37.31 -35.66
N LYS A 220 28.04 37.47 -34.31
CA LYS A 220 28.68 38.56 -33.58
C LYS A 220 30.08 38.22 -33.03
N ALA A 221 30.50 36.97 -33.13
CA ALA A 221 31.79 36.52 -32.59
C ALA A 221 32.98 37.01 -33.44
N ARG A 222 33.91 37.72 -32.77
CA ARG A 222 35.13 38.24 -33.41
C ARG A 222 36.28 37.24 -33.49
N LYS A 223 36.29 36.17 -32.66
CA LYS A 223 37.29 35.10 -32.62
C LYS A 223 36.74 33.87 -33.35
N GLU A 224 37.50 33.25 -34.20
CA GLU A 224 37.11 32.10 -35.04
C GLU A 224 36.75 30.88 -34.18
N GLU A 225 37.53 30.54 -33.16
CA GLU A 225 37.24 29.47 -32.21
C GLU A 225 35.90 29.63 -31.45
N THR A 226 35.52 30.89 -31.15
CA THR A 226 34.25 31.18 -30.46
C THR A 226 33.09 31.04 -31.44
N ARG A 227 33.29 31.38 -32.70
CA ARG A 227 32.30 31.22 -33.77
C ARG A 227 32.05 29.77 -34.06
N GLU A 228 33.10 28.97 -34.21
CA GLU A 228 32.98 27.51 -34.44
C GLU A 228 32.26 26.82 -33.29
N ARG A 229 32.59 27.19 -32.03
CA ARG A 229 31.88 26.63 -30.84
C ARG A 229 30.37 26.91 -30.89
N TYR A 230 29.95 28.14 -31.22
CA TYR A 230 28.52 28.46 -31.32
C TYR A 230 27.85 27.76 -32.49
N LEU A 231 28.52 27.54 -33.60
CA LEU A 231 27.99 26.80 -34.75
C LEU A 231 27.83 25.32 -34.41
N LYS A 232 28.77 24.71 -33.65
CA LYS A 232 28.66 23.33 -33.18
C LYS A 232 27.51 23.16 -32.20
N GLU A 233 27.37 24.08 -31.23
CA GLU A 233 26.24 24.07 -30.29
C GLU A 233 24.89 24.27 -31.00
N LYS A 234 24.84 25.04 -32.08
CA LYS A 234 23.65 25.18 -32.94
C LYS A 234 23.31 23.86 -33.62
N GLU A 235 24.28 23.20 -34.22
CA GLU A 235 24.08 21.90 -34.89
C GLU A 235 23.61 20.81 -33.95
N GLU A 236 24.10 20.76 -32.67
CA GLU A 236 23.60 19.86 -31.64
C GLU A 236 22.13 20.12 -31.29
N LEU A 237 21.72 21.38 -31.19
CA LEU A 237 20.33 21.75 -30.96
C LEU A 237 19.42 21.43 -32.16
N GLU A 238 19.92 21.54 -33.38
CA GLU A 238 19.18 21.12 -34.60
C GLU A 238 18.97 19.61 -34.63
N LYS A 239 19.97 18.82 -34.22
CA LYS A 239 19.85 17.37 -34.02
C LYS A 239 18.83 17.03 -32.93
N GLU A 240 18.80 17.81 -31.84
CA GLU A 240 17.79 17.64 -30.79
C GLU A 240 16.37 17.93 -31.28
N VAL A 241 16.18 18.97 -32.13
CA VAL A 241 14.88 19.23 -32.76
C VAL A 241 14.47 18.10 -33.69
N ALA A 242 15.38 17.59 -34.51
CA ALA A 242 15.11 16.48 -35.40
C ALA A 242 14.72 15.20 -34.66
N ALA A 243 15.40 14.91 -33.52
CA ALA A 243 15.07 13.80 -32.64
C ALA A 243 13.68 13.95 -31.99
N VAL A 244 13.32 15.17 -31.55
CA VAL A 244 11.99 15.44 -30.96
C VAL A 244 10.89 15.32 -32.02
N LEU A 245 11.13 15.74 -33.22
CA LEU A 245 10.18 15.62 -34.34
C LEU A 245 10.12 14.20 -34.91
N GLY A 246 11.22 13.47 -34.91
CA GLY A 246 11.30 12.08 -35.33
C GLY A 246 10.55 11.11 -34.39
N LEU A 247 10.52 11.39 -33.09
CA LEU A 247 9.67 10.72 -32.10
C LEU A 247 8.19 11.04 -32.24
N GLY A 248 7.88 12.17 -32.90
CA GLY A 248 6.51 12.57 -33.26
C GLY A 248 6.07 12.16 -34.68
N GLY A 249 6.97 11.62 -35.50
CA GLY A 249 6.76 11.43 -36.93
C GLY A 249 5.90 10.22 -37.33
N ALA A 250 5.48 9.37 -36.41
CA ALA A 250 4.47 8.33 -36.72
C ALA A 250 3.03 8.85 -36.73
N ALA A 251 2.80 10.11 -36.34
CA ALA A 251 1.46 10.69 -36.27
C ALA A 251 1.29 12.02 -37.06
N ALA A 252 2.30 12.46 -37.83
CA ALA A 252 2.30 13.79 -38.48
C ALA A 252 2.61 13.80 -39.99
N VAL A 253 2.49 12.68 -40.70
CA VAL A 253 2.61 12.63 -42.17
C VAL A 253 1.21 12.50 -42.80
N SER A 254 0.39 13.53 -42.63
CA SER A 254 -0.74 13.78 -43.51
C SER A 254 -1.21 15.24 -43.39
N ALA A 255 -0.40 16.21 -43.74
CA ALA A 255 -0.81 17.55 -44.19
C ALA A 255 0.45 18.38 -44.52
N ASN A 256 0.96 18.27 -45.70
CA ASN A 256 1.27 19.31 -46.63
C ASN A 256 2.19 18.78 -47.74
N GLY A 257 1.60 18.60 -48.92
CA GLY A 257 2.35 18.35 -50.14
C GLY A 257 3.08 19.59 -50.54
N ASN A 258 4.31 19.41 -50.94
CA ASN A 258 4.88 19.87 -52.20
C ASN A 258 6.37 19.54 -52.21
N GLY A 259 6.73 18.69 -53.06
CA GLY A 259 7.77 18.56 -54.09
C GLY A 259 9.24 18.85 -53.66
N VAL A 260 10.05 17.90 -53.79
CA VAL A 260 11.09 17.78 -54.82
C VAL A 260 12.08 16.67 -54.44
N GLU A 261 12.44 15.94 -55.47
CA GLU A 261 13.17 14.69 -55.54
C GLU A 261 14.66 14.74 -55.19
N ASN A 262 15.14 13.50 -54.94
CA ASN A 262 16.45 12.93 -55.34
C ASN A 262 17.66 13.08 -54.42
N GLY A 263 18.24 11.91 -54.18
CA GLY A 263 19.67 11.75 -54.11
C GLY A 263 20.19 10.66 -53.17
N ASN A 264 20.49 9.53 -53.75
CA ASN A 264 21.32 8.42 -53.22
C ASN A 264 22.70 8.87 -52.74
N GLY A 265 23.20 8.18 -51.72
CA GLY A 265 24.62 8.23 -51.41
C GLY A 265 25.00 7.37 -50.20
N VAL A 266 25.50 6.20 -50.50
CA VAL A 266 26.23 5.25 -49.62
C VAL A 266 27.62 5.83 -49.33
N ALA A 267 28.17 5.71 -48.12
CA ALA A 267 29.51 5.20 -47.83
C ALA A 267 29.97 5.45 -46.41
N ASP A 268 30.43 4.37 -45.84
CA ASP A 268 31.48 4.10 -44.86
C ASP A 268 32.48 5.21 -44.53
N ASP A 269 32.90 5.38 -43.30
CA ASP A 269 34.13 4.87 -42.72
C ASP A 269 34.51 5.52 -41.36
N LYS A 270 34.81 4.69 -40.42
CA LYS A 270 35.83 4.63 -39.34
C LYS A 270 36.53 5.88 -38.79
N CYS A 271 36.63 5.84 -37.51
CA CYS A 271 37.78 5.91 -36.60
C CYS A 271 37.83 6.98 -35.55
N SER A 272 38.05 6.48 -34.39
CA SER A 272 38.89 6.79 -33.18
C SER A 272 38.31 7.79 -32.19
N ALA A 273 37.90 7.27 -31.06
CA ALA A 273 38.59 6.95 -29.80
C ALA A 273 38.74 8.13 -28.85
N ASP A 274 38.10 7.91 -27.75
CA ASP A 274 38.51 8.12 -26.36
C ASP A 274 38.14 9.44 -25.63
N GLU A 275 37.64 9.15 -24.40
CA GLU A 275 37.55 10.02 -23.24
C GLU A 275 36.26 10.85 -23.11
N ASP A 276 35.20 10.17 -22.64
CA ASP A 276 34.19 10.64 -21.69
C ASP A 276 33.20 9.49 -21.35
N ALA A 277 33.69 8.43 -20.71
CA ALA A 277 33.01 7.14 -20.63
C ALA A 277 31.96 7.01 -19.51
N ALA A 278 31.91 7.94 -18.53
CA ALA A 278 31.07 7.72 -17.34
C ALA A 278 29.65 8.30 -17.42
N GLY A 279 29.40 9.27 -18.29
CA GLY A 279 28.08 9.92 -18.44
C GLY A 279 27.21 9.35 -19.57
N LYS A 280 27.84 8.70 -20.56
CA LYS A 280 27.13 8.17 -21.75
C LYS A 280 26.61 6.75 -21.57
N ASP A 281 27.11 6.02 -20.58
CA ASP A 281 26.73 4.62 -20.36
C ASP A 281 25.33 4.41 -19.78
N ALA A 282 24.78 5.38 -19.08
CA ALA A 282 23.40 5.32 -18.58
C ALA A 282 22.35 5.62 -19.67
N ALA A 283 22.67 6.54 -20.59
CA ALA A 283 21.75 6.92 -21.69
C ALA A 283 21.84 5.97 -22.90
N ALA A 284 23.00 5.36 -23.16
CA ALA A 284 23.19 4.43 -24.28
C ALA A 284 22.57 3.03 -24.03
N ARG A 285 22.21 2.71 -22.79
CA ARG A 285 21.54 1.45 -22.43
C ARG A 285 20.03 1.47 -22.65
N ILE A 286 19.46 2.64 -22.96
CA ILE A 286 18.01 2.83 -23.11
C ILE A 286 17.55 2.64 -24.56
N ASN A 287 18.41 2.88 -25.53
CA ASN A 287 18.05 2.75 -26.96
C ASN A 287 18.30 1.34 -27.49
N GLY A 288 17.29 0.46 -27.43
CA GLY A 288 17.22 -0.78 -28.19
C GLY A 288 18.01 -1.97 -27.66
N LYS A 289 18.75 -1.87 -26.55
CA LYS A 289 19.42 -3.02 -25.90
C LYS A 289 18.67 -3.43 -24.61
N GLY A 290 18.46 -4.74 -24.46
CA GLY A 290 17.73 -5.33 -23.33
C GLY A 290 18.25 -4.88 -21.95
N ILE A 291 17.45 -5.06 -20.89
CA ILE A 291 17.86 -4.79 -19.50
C ILE A 291 19.12 -5.64 -19.20
N VAL A 292 20.25 -4.98 -18.99
CA VAL A 292 21.53 -5.64 -18.69
C VAL A 292 21.70 -5.64 -17.17
N LEU A 293 21.82 -6.82 -16.60
CA LEU A 293 22.09 -7.01 -15.19
C LEU A 293 23.61 -7.08 -14.94
N SER A 294 24.05 -6.62 -13.77
CA SER A 294 25.41 -6.91 -13.28
C SER A 294 25.54 -8.39 -12.90
N ALA A 295 26.76 -8.87 -12.73
CA ALA A 295 26.99 -10.27 -12.34
C ALA A 295 26.23 -10.67 -11.06
N ALA A 296 26.24 -9.82 -10.04
CA ALA A 296 25.53 -10.06 -8.78
C ALA A 296 24.01 -10.03 -8.96
N GLN A 297 23.50 -9.17 -9.83
CA GLN A 297 22.06 -9.14 -10.15
C GLN A 297 21.64 -10.35 -10.97
N GLU A 298 22.50 -10.87 -11.86
CA GLU A 298 22.22 -12.06 -12.66
C GLU A 298 22.19 -13.32 -11.78
N GLU A 299 23.10 -13.41 -10.79
CA GLU A 299 23.08 -14.46 -9.77
C GLU A 299 21.77 -14.40 -8.97
N ALA A 300 21.42 -13.24 -8.41
CA ALA A 300 20.18 -13.05 -7.67
C ALA A 300 18.93 -13.36 -8.53
N TYR A 301 18.94 -12.95 -9.80
CA TYR A 301 17.87 -13.26 -10.76
C TYR A 301 17.72 -14.78 -10.96
N SER A 302 18.84 -15.50 -11.10
CA SER A 302 18.82 -16.96 -11.27
C SER A 302 18.29 -17.68 -10.03
N GLU A 303 18.69 -17.25 -8.83
CA GLU A 303 18.15 -17.76 -7.55
C GLU A 303 16.64 -17.51 -7.43
N ILE A 304 16.16 -16.32 -7.82
CA ILE A 304 14.73 -16.01 -7.83
C ILE A 304 13.97 -16.99 -8.73
N LYS A 305 14.51 -17.28 -9.91
CA LYS A 305 13.90 -18.24 -10.86
C LYS A 305 13.82 -19.66 -10.29
N GLU A 306 14.84 -20.10 -9.54
CA GLU A 306 14.81 -21.38 -8.86
C GLU A 306 13.74 -21.43 -7.76
N ILE A 307 13.57 -20.33 -7.01
CA ILE A 307 12.53 -20.20 -5.97
C ILE A 307 11.14 -20.28 -6.61
N PHE A 308 10.93 -19.58 -7.73
CA PHE A 308 9.68 -19.64 -8.49
C PHE A 308 9.41 -21.06 -9.00
N GLY A 309 10.45 -21.78 -9.50
CA GLY A 309 10.33 -23.18 -9.88
C GLY A 309 9.87 -24.12 -8.77
N LYS A 310 10.04 -23.70 -7.49
CA LYS A 310 9.56 -24.41 -6.30
C LYS A 310 8.17 -23.94 -5.86
N GLY A 311 7.50 -23.06 -6.59
CA GLY A 311 6.20 -22.50 -6.27
C GLY A 311 6.17 -21.62 -5.02
N LYS A 312 7.31 -21.02 -4.64
CA LYS A 312 7.43 -20.17 -3.45
C LYS A 312 7.58 -18.71 -3.80
N PRO A 313 7.04 -17.79 -2.98
CA PRO A 313 7.39 -16.37 -3.06
C PRO A 313 8.90 -16.17 -2.81
N ALA A 314 9.53 -15.26 -3.55
CA ALA A 314 10.91 -14.85 -3.34
C ALA A 314 10.96 -13.54 -2.56
N LEU A 315 11.77 -13.46 -1.51
CA LEU A 315 12.12 -12.23 -0.81
C LEU A 315 13.49 -11.77 -1.29
N LEU A 316 13.53 -10.66 -2.02
CA LEU A 316 14.76 -10.01 -2.44
C LEU A 316 15.17 -8.96 -1.40
N HIS A 317 16.09 -9.34 -0.52
CA HIS A 317 16.72 -8.45 0.44
C HIS A 317 17.91 -7.77 -0.22
N GLY A 318 17.76 -6.54 -0.64
CA GLY A 318 18.82 -5.81 -1.33
C GLY A 318 19.01 -4.42 -0.76
N VAL A 319 20.26 -4.04 -0.48
CA VAL A 319 20.61 -2.70 0.02
C VAL A 319 20.05 -1.60 -0.89
N THR A 320 19.85 -0.41 -0.34
CA THR A 320 19.41 0.75 -1.12
C THR A 320 20.41 1.05 -2.24
N GLY A 321 19.90 1.15 -3.49
CA GLY A 321 20.77 1.39 -4.65
C GLY A 321 21.45 0.14 -5.19
N SER A 322 21.06 -1.07 -4.78
CA SER A 322 21.57 -2.33 -5.34
C SER A 322 21.00 -2.67 -6.73
N GLY A 323 19.99 -1.91 -7.19
CA GLY A 323 19.36 -2.13 -8.48
C GLY A 323 18.30 -3.23 -8.48
N LYS A 324 17.56 -3.40 -7.40
CA LYS A 324 16.40 -4.32 -7.32
C LYS A 324 15.41 -4.11 -8.48
N THR A 325 15.20 -2.85 -8.85
CA THR A 325 14.26 -2.47 -9.90
C THR A 325 14.63 -3.10 -11.25
N GLU A 326 15.90 -3.21 -11.59
CA GLU A 326 16.36 -3.86 -12.83
C GLU A 326 15.95 -5.33 -12.89
N ILE A 327 16.08 -6.04 -11.76
CA ILE A 327 15.65 -7.43 -11.62
C ILE A 327 14.13 -7.54 -11.84
N TYR A 328 13.35 -6.63 -11.21
CA TYR A 328 11.89 -6.60 -11.39
C TYR A 328 11.50 -6.39 -12.85
N LEU A 329 12.13 -5.43 -13.51
CA LEU A 329 11.83 -5.09 -14.90
C LEU A 329 12.22 -6.22 -15.86
N LYS A 330 13.32 -6.97 -15.60
CA LYS A 330 13.70 -8.15 -16.37
C LYS A 330 12.67 -9.27 -16.20
N LEU A 331 12.25 -9.57 -14.95
CA LEU A 331 11.19 -10.54 -14.66
C LEU A 331 9.85 -10.15 -15.32
N ALA A 332 9.49 -8.87 -15.24
CA ALA A 332 8.28 -8.34 -15.88
C ALA A 332 8.31 -8.53 -17.40
N ARG A 333 9.42 -8.19 -18.06
CA ARG A 333 9.60 -8.36 -19.52
C ARG A 333 9.44 -9.80 -19.96
N GLU A 334 10.05 -10.74 -19.24
CA GLU A 334 9.91 -12.17 -19.54
C GLU A 334 8.48 -12.66 -19.32
N THR A 335 7.80 -12.17 -18.29
CA THR A 335 6.43 -12.56 -18.02
C THR A 335 5.48 -12.05 -19.11
N LEU A 336 5.63 -10.80 -19.55
CA LEU A 336 4.90 -10.24 -20.69
C LEU A 336 5.17 -11.01 -21.98
N ALA A 337 6.44 -11.36 -22.24
CA ALA A 337 6.83 -12.15 -23.41
C ALA A 337 6.22 -13.57 -23.40
N ARG A 338 5.97 -14.15 -22.21
CA ARG A 338 5.24 -15.41 -22.02
C ARG A 338 3.72 -15.27 -22.19
N GLY A 339 3.24 -14.10 -22.52
CA GLY A 339 1.82 -13.84 -22.74
C GLY A 339 1.02 -13.65 -21.45
N LYS A 340 1.65 -13.31 -20.32
CA LYS A 340 0.99 -13.08 -19.04
C LYS A 340 1.14 -11.63 -18.58
N ASN A 341 0.19 -11.16 -17.79
CA ASN A 341 0.17 -9.82 -17.21
C ASN A 341 1.02 -9.73 -15.95
N VAL A 342 1.43 -8.51 -15.59
CA VAL A 342 2.25 -8.21 -14.41
C VAL A 342 1.54 -7.19 -13.55
N LEU A 343 1.53 -7.43 -12.24
CA LEU A 343 1.14 -6.44 -11.23
C LEU A 343 2.37 -5.99 -10.46
N TYR A 344 2.70 -4.70 -10.54
CA TYR A 344 3.79 -4.08 -9.79
C TYR A 344 3.22 -3.14 -8.74
N LEU A 345 3.28 -3.55 -7.47
CA LEU A 345 2.80 -2.79 -6.34
C LEU A 345 3.93 -1.98 -5.70
N VAL A 346 3.62 -0.72 -5.43
CA VAL A 346 4.50 0.21 -4.71
C VAL A 346 3.72 0.91 -3.60
N PRO A 347 4.38 1.36 -2.51
CA PRO A 347 3.75 2.22 -1.51
C PRO A 347 3.22 3.51 -2.13
N GLU A 348 2.14 4.07 -1.59
CA GLU A 348 1.52 5.31 -2.12
C GLU A 348 2.51 6.47 -2.28
N ILE A 349 3.49 6.57 -1.37
CA ILE A 349 4.51 7.62 -1.36
C ILE A 349 5.64 7.33 -2.37
N ALA A 350 5.89 6.05 -2.69
CA ALA A 350 6.96 5.63 -3.61
C ALA A 350 6.57 5.72 -5.08
N LEU A 351 5.28 5.91 -5.39
CA LEU A 351 4.80 6.10 -6.77
C LEU A 351 5.21 7.50 -7.25
N SER A 352 6.47 7.61 -7.68
CA SER A 352 7.04 8.86 -8.20
C SER A 352 6.95 8.90 -9.72
N ARG A 353 6.89 10.13 -10.28
CA ARG A 353 6.96 10.31 -11.72
C ARG A 353 8.22 9.71 -12.34
N GLN A 354 9.34 9.73 -11.61
CA GLN A 354 10.59 9.12 -12.08
C GLN A 354 10.44 7.62 -12.31
N LEU A 355 9.74 6.92 -11.42
CA LEU A 355 9.49 5.49 -11.59
C LEU A 355 8.52 5.24 -12.75
N GLU A 356 7.45 6.03 -12.86
CA GLU A 356 6.49 5.96 -13.97
C GLU A 356 7.19 6.21 -15.31
N ASP A 357 7.98 7.28 -15.42
CA ASP A 357 8.71 7.65 -16.64
C ASP A 357 9.69 6.54 -17.02
N ARG A 358 10.46 6.02 -16.06
CA ARG A 358 11.44 4.95 -16.29
C ARG A 358 10.79 3.65 -16.78
N ILE A 359 9.68 3.23 -16.16
CA ILE A 359 8.95 2.03 -16.58
C ILE A 359 8.27 2.30 -17.93
N GLY A 360 7.71 3.50 -18.14
CA GLY A 360 7.08 3.90 -19.38
C GLY A 360 8.02 3.94 -20.59
N GLU A 361 9.31 4.27 -20.39
CA GLU A 361 10.33 4.17 -21.43
C GLU A 361 10.62 2.74 -21.86
N LEU A 362 10.51 1.78 -20.93
CA LEU A 362 10.79 0.36 -21.19
C LEU A 362 9.56 -0.44 -21.65
N PHE A 363 8.37 0.00 -21.27
CA PHE A 363 7.08 -0.66 -21.53
C PHE A 363 6.02 0.36 -22.00
N PRO A 364 6.26 1.06 -23.15
CA PRO A 364 5.41 2.18 -23.57
C PRO A 364 3.98 1.77 -23.92
N GLU A 365 3.76 0.54 -24.37
CA GLU A 365 2.46 0.02 -24.78
C GLU A 365 1.76 -0.78 -23.69
N GLU A 366 2.52 -1.38 -22.77
CA GLU A 366 2.01 -2.29 -21.74
C GLU A 366 1.70 -1.59 -20.42
N LEU A 367 2.32 -0.44 -20.14
CA LEU A 367 2.21 0.21 -18.83
C LEU A 367 0.83 0.81 -18.61
N LEU A 368 0.20 0.38 -17.51
CA LEU A 368 -1.01 0.96 -16.93
C LEU A 368 -0.69 1.47 -15.51
N VAL A 369 -0.88 2.75 -15.26
CA VAL A 369 -0.68 3.34 -13.91
C VAL A 369 -2.01 3.45 -13.19
N PHE A 370 -2.05 3.02 -11.91
CA PHE A 370 -3.26 3.04 -11.10
C PHE A 370 -2.99 3.40 -9.64
N HIS A 371 -3.62 4.48 -9.16
CA HIS A 371 -3.53 4.89 -7.76
C HIS A 371 -4.81 5.56 -7.26
N SER A 372 -4.92 5.76 -5.94
CA SER A 372 -6.11 6.30 -5.28
C SER A 372 -6.49 7.71 -5.77
N GLY A 373 -5.53 8.52 -6.15
CA GLY A 373 -5.73 9.89 -6.65
C GLY A 373 -6.22 9.99 -8.10
N GLU A 374 -6.34 8.88 -8.84
CA GLU A 374 -6.88 8.88 -10.19
C GLU A 374 -8.38 9.21 -10.21
N THR A 375 -8.83 9.88 -11.27
CA THR A 375 -10.25 10.15 -11.49
C THR A 375 -11.03 8.86 -11.72
N MET A 376 -12.32 8.84 -11.39
CA MET A 376 -13.16 7.66 -11.61
C MET A 376 -13.25 7.24 -13.08
N ALA A 377 -13.19 8.21 -14.01
CA ALA A 377 -13.14 7.93 -15.45
C ALA A 377 -11.88 7.14 -15.82
N ARG A 378 -10.70 7.60 -15.34
CA ARG A 378 -9.43 6.93 -15.61
C ARG A 378 -9.36 5.53 -14.97
N LYS A 379 -9.90 5.38 -13.75
CA LYS A 379 -10.02 4.05 -13.11
C LYS A 379 -10.83 3.07 -13.93
N ARG A 380 -11.94 3.51 -14.52
CA ARG A 380 -12.77 2.69 -15.41
C ARG A 380 -12.06 2.37 -16.72
N GLU A 381 -11.37 3.34 -17.31
CA GLU A 381 -10.54 3.13 -18.51
C GLU A 381 -9.49 2.05 -18.27
N THR A 382 -8.72 2.16 -17.19
CA THR A 382 -7.71 1.16 -16.80
C THR A 382 -8.34 -0.22 -16.62
N ALA A 383 -9.47 -0.30 -15.94
CA ALA A 383 -10.20 -1.55 -15.76
C ALA A 383 -10.72 -2.14 -17.07
N SER A 384 -11.21 -1.30 -17.99
CA SER A 384 -11.66 -1.73 -19.33
C SER A 384 -10.51 -2.27 -20.17
N VAL A 385 -9.38 -1.54 -20.21
CA VAL A 385 -8.17 -1.99 -20.92
C VAL A 385 -7.66 -3.31 -20.35
N LEU A 386 -7.63 -3.46 -19.02
CA LEU A 386 -7.14 -4.68 -18.39
C LEU A 386 -8.05 -5.90 -18.68
N ARG A 387 -9.37 -5.71 -18.80
CA ARG A 387 -10.29 -6.79 -19.21
C ARG A 387 -10.05 -7.24 -20.65
N SER A 388 -9.74 -6.31 -21.55
CA SER A 388 -9.43 -6.63 -22.95
C SER A 388 -8.02 -7.20 -23.14
N CYS A 389 -7.16 -7.15 -22.11
CA CYS A 389 -5.86 -7.82 -22.15
C CYS A 389 -6.06 -9.33 -22.36
N GLY A 390 -5.36 -9.88 -23.34
CA GLY A 390 -5.48 -11.29 -23.76
C GLY A 390 -6.27 -11.48 -25.04
N GLU A 391 -7.27 -10.66 -25.35
CA GLU A 391 -8.15 -10.86 -26.50
C GLU A 391 -7.51 -10.50 -27.85
N ALA A 392 -6.55 -9.55 -27.86
CA ALA A 392 -5.81 -9.14 -29.06
C ALA A 392 -4.31 -9.37 -28.95
N GLY A 393 -3.87 -10.33 -28.13
CA GLY A 393 -2.43 -10.51 -27.85
C GLY A 393 -1.80 -9.43 -26.98
N ARG A 394 -2.55 -8.39 -26.60
CA ARG A 394 -2.09 -7.29 -25.74
C ARG A 394 -1.82 -7.81 -24.33
N ARG A 395 -0.70 -7.37 -23.74
CA ARG A 395 -0.33 -7.65 -22.35
C ARG A 395 -0.17 -6.34 -21.57
N CYS A 396 -0.35 -6.41 -20.27
CA CYS A 396 -0.35 -5.22 -19.42
C CYS A 396 0.58 -5.41 -18.22
N LEU A 397 1.36 -4.36 -17.96
CA LEU A 397 2.06 -4.15 -16.70
C LEU A 397 1.30 -3.09 -15.91
N VAL A 398 0.65 -3.49 -14.82
CA VAL A 398 -0.07 -2.57 -13.94
C VAL A 398 0.89 -2.10 -12.85
N LEU A 399 1.31 -0.84 -12.91
CA LEU A 399 2.02 -0.16 -11.83
C LEU A 399 1.01 0.52 -10.94
N GLY A 400 0.95 0.16 -9.67
CA GLY A 400 -0.05 0.75 -8.79
C GLY A 400 0.23 0.64 -7.31
N THR A 401 -0.65 1.28 -6.54
CA THR A 401 -0.66 1.17 -5.09
C THR A 401 -1.57 0.01 -4.65
N ARG A 402 -1.72 -0.22 -3.33
CA ARG A 402 -2.53 -1.31 -2.78
C ARG A 402 -3.91 -1.48 -3.42
N SER A 403 -4.54 -0.39 -3.89
CA SER A 403 -5.87 -0.46 -4.52
C SER A 403 -5.87 -1.10 -5.91
N ALA A 404 -4.71 -1.24 -6.56
CA ALA A 404 -4.60 -1.89 -7.86
C ALA A 404 -4.92 -3.40 -7.81
N ILE A 405 -4.90 -4.01 -6.63
CA ILE A 405 -5.29 -5.41 -6.40
C ILE A 405 -6.76 -5.66 -6.80
N PHE A 406 -7.62 -4.66 -6.66
CA PHE A 406 -9.05 -4.78 -7.00
C PHE A 406 -9.38 -4.51 -8.47
N LEU A 407 -8.39 -4.29 -9.31
CA LEU A 407 -8.61 -4.26 -10.75
C LEU A 407 -8.96 -5.66 -11.28
N PRO A 408 -9.73 -5.76 -12.38
CA PRO A 408 -10.10 -7.03 -12.98
C PRO A 408 -8.91 -7.66 -13.73
N HIS A 409 -7.97 -8.21 -12.97
CA HIS A 409 -6.81 -8.88 -13.52
C HIS A 409 -7.19 -10.13 -14.29
N LYS A 410 -6.49 -10.37 -15.39
CA LYS A 410 -6.63 -11.53 -16.25
C LYS A 410 -5.24 -12.07 -16.58
N ASP A 411 -5.08 -13.39 -16.67
CA ASP A 411 -3.80 -14.04 -17.04
C ASP A 411 -2.58 -13.49 -16.28
N LEU A 412 -2.74 -13.22 -14.97
CA LEU A 412 -1.66 -12.70 -14.12
C LEU A 412 -0.55 -13.74 -13.99
N GLY A 413 0.69 -13.35 -14.27
CA GLY A 413 1.85 -14.24 -14.23
C GLY A 413 2.91 -13.84 -13.22
N LEU A 414 2.93 -12.57 -12.80
CA LEU A 414 3.91 -12.06 -11.84
C LEU A 414 3.30 -10.97 -10.98
N VAL A 415 3.56 -11.04 -9.69
CA VAL A 415 3.25 -9.99 -8.72
C VAL A 415 4.56 -9.49 -8.09
N ILE A 416 4.85 -8.23 -8.27
CA ILE A 416 6.00 -7.53 -7.69
C ILE A 416 5.48 -6.66 -6.55
N ILE A 417 6.06 -6.79 -5.35
CA ILE A 417 5.72 -5.99 -4.17
C ILE A 417 6.99 -5.30 -3.70
N ASP A 418 7.16 -4.05 -4.09
CA ASP A 418 8.34 -3.28 -3.71
C ASP A 418 8.14 -2.60 -2.35
N GLU A 419 9.25 -2.41 -1.60
CA GLU A 419 9.22 -1.90 -0.22
C GLU A 419 8.16 -2.63 0.64
N GLU A 420 8.18 -3.98 0.64
CA GLU A 420 7.15 -4.87 1.21
C GLU A 420 6.83 -4.59 2.69
N HIS A 421 7.78 -4.00 3.40
CA HIS A 421 7.68 -3.64 4.81
C HIS A 421 6.84 -2.38 5.07
N ASP A 422 6.50 -1.62 4.00
CA ASP A 422 5.86 -0.32 4.16
C ASP A 422 4.44 -0.43 4.75
N THR A 423 4.19 0.37 5.78
CA THR A 423 2.90 0.37 6.50
C THR A 423 1.73 0.85 5.66
N SER A 424 1.96 1.58 4.55
CA SER A 424 0.91 2.05 3.64
C SER A 424 0.19 0.93 2.90
N TYR A 425 0.74 -0.28 2.87
CA TYR A 425 0.02 -1.45 2.38
C TYR A 425 -1.18 -1.83 3.24
N LYS A 426 -1.23 -1.45 4.52
CA LYS A 426 -2.40 -1.68 5.37
C LYS A 426 -3.45 -0.59 5.18
N GLN A 427 -4.71 -1.00 4.99
CA GLN A 427 -5.87 -0.12 4.97
C GLN A 427 -6.54 -0.10 6.35
N ASP A 428 -6.61 1.09 6.97
CA ASP A 428 -7.25 1.26 8.27
C ASP A 428 -8.76 1.48 8.14
N SER A 429 -9.19 2.22 7.12
CA SER A 429 -10.60 2.57 6.88
C SER A 429 -10.78 2.96 5.40
N PRO A 430 -11.95 2.69 4.80
CA PRO A 430 -13.06 1.87 5.30
C PRO A 430 -12.75 0.36 5.27
N ALA A 431 -13.71 -0.48 5.67
CA ALA A 431 -13.65 -1.92 5.39
C ALA A 431 -13.69 -2.19 3.86
N PRO A 432 -13.00 -3.24 3.38
CA PRO A 432 -12.16 -4.20 4.10
C PRO A 432 -10.86 -3.56 4.62
N ARG A 433 -10.47 -3.89 5.87
CA ARG A 433 -9.19 -3.44 6.46
C ARG A 433 -8.06 -4.40 6.08
N TYR A 434 -7.83 -4.51 4.79
CA TYR A 434 -6.87 -5.46 4.22
C TYR A 434 -5.43 -4.93 4.25
N ASN A 435 -4.47 -5.86 4.18
CA ASN A 435 -3.07 -5.56 3.87
C ASN A 435 -2.79 -5.91 2.41
N GLY A 436 -2.35 -4.94 1.61
CA GLY A 436 -2.10 -5.10 0.18
C GLY A 436 -1.05 -6.18 -0.13
N ARG A 437 0.02 -6.29 0.66
CA ARG A 437 1.03 -7.34 0.51
C ARG A 437 0.42 -8.73 0.65
N GLU A 438 -0.28 -9.00 1.75
CA GLU A 438 -0.89 -10.29 2.01
C GLU A 438 -1.97 -10.63 0.97
N THR A 439 -2.78 -9.63 0.61
CA THR A 439 -3.85 -9.80 -0.39
C THR A 439 -3.28 -10.07 -1.79
N ALA A 440 -2.19 -9.42 -2.16
CA ALA A 440 -1.50 -9.67 -3.43
C ALA A 440 -0.92 -11.09 -3.51
N ILE A 441 -0.39 -11.62 -2.39
CA ILE A 441 0.06 -13.02 -2.31
C ILE A 441 -1.13 -13.99 -2.43
N MET A 442 -2.29 -13.67 -1.81
CA MET A 442 -3.52 -14.46 -1.99
C MET A 442 -3.97 -14.47 -3.46
N MET A 443 -3.98 -13.30 -4.10
CA MET A 443 -4.34 -13.16 -5.51
C MET A 443 -3.39 -13.95 -6.40
N ALA A 444 -2.08 -13.87 -6.17
CA ALA A 444 -1.09 -14.61 -6.93
C ALA A 444 -1.34 -16.13 -6.88
N ARG A 445 -1.74 -16.65 -5.73
CA ARG A 445 -2.12 -18.08 -5.60
C ARG A 445 -3.33 -18.45 -6.45
N ILE A 446 -4.35 -17.58 -6.53
CA ILE A 446 -5.55 -17.81 -7.36
C ILE A 446 -5.18 -17.87 -8.85
N PHE A 447 -4.22 -17.06 -9.28
CA PHE A 447 -3.77 -16.99 -10.67
C PHE A 447 -2.58 -17.92 -10.98
N ALA A 448 -2.06 -18.66 -10.01
CA ALA A 448 -0.81 -19.40 -10.09
C ALA A 448 0.34 -18.51 -10.64
N ALA A 449 0.41 -17.28 -10.14
CA ALA A 449 1.42 -16.28 -10.50
C ALA A 449 2.62 -16.32 -9.56
N ASP A 450 3.80 -16.03 -10.09
CA ASP A 450 5.02 -15.86 -9.31
C ASP A 450 4.94 -14.61 -8.44
N VAL A 451 5.61 -14.62 -7.28
CA VAL A 451 5.62 -13.47 -6.35
C VAL A 451 7.04 -13.11 -5.96
N ILE A 452 7.39 -11.85 -6.14
CA ILE A 452 8.62 -11.27 -5.59
C ILE A 452 8.29 -10.13 -4.63
N LEU A 453 8.83 -10.21 -3.42
CA LEU A 453 8.82 -9.16 -2.43
C LEU A 453 10.20 -8.53 -2.39
N GLY A 454 10.29 -7.21 -2.44
CA GLY A 454 11.55 -6.52 -2.39
C GLY A 454 11.63 -5.51 -1.26
N SER A 455 12.76 -5.49 -0.59
CA SER A 455 13.03 -4.50 0.46
C SER A 455 14.53 -4.36 0.74
N ALA A 456 14.94 -3.16 1.17
CA ALA A 456 16.24 -2.96 1.78
C ALA A 456 16.21 -3.32 3.28
N THR A 457 15.04 -3.27 3.88
CA THR A 457 14.79 -3.50 5.31
C THR A 457 13.55 -4.37 5.47
N PRO A 458 13.64 -5.68 5.15
CA PRO A 458 12.48 -6.57 5.15
C PRO A 458 11.74 -6.60 6.48
N SER A 459 10.43 -6.83 6.41
CA SER A 459 9.62 -7.03 7.61
C SER A 459 10.01 -8.32 8.34
N LEU A 460 9.89 -8.31 9.65
CA LEU A 460 10.20 -9.47 10.48
C LEU A 460 9.31 -10.68 10.13
N GLU A 461 8.08 -10.43 9.71
CA GLU A 461 7.15 -11.45 9.22
C GLU A 461 7.67 -12.14 7.94
N SER A 462 8.21 -11.36 6.99
CA SER A 462 8.79 -11.89 5.74
C SER A 462 10.06 -12.69 6.03
N LEU A 463 10.96 -12.18 6.88
CA LEU A 463 12.16 -12.89 7.31
C LEU A 463 11.82 -14.19 8.06
N TYR A 464 10.81 -14.15 8.93
CA TYR A 464 10.33 -15.37 9.60
C TYR A 464 9.76 -16.38 8.59
N ASN A 465 9.02 -15.95 7.58
CA ASN A 465 8.53 -16.85 6.54
C ASN A 465 9.68 -17.47 5.71
N CYS A 466 10.78 -16.75 5.52
CA CYS A 466 12.01 -17.33 4.95
C CYS A 466 12.63 -18.37 5.88
N SER A 467 12.77 -18.08 7.18
CA SER A 467 13.39 -18.98 8.16
C SER A 467 12.63 -20.30 8.33
N VAL A 468 11.30 -20.29 8.15
CA VAL A 468 10.46 -21.50 8.18
C VAL A 468 10.25 -22.12 6.80
N GLY A 469 10.94 -21.65 5.76
CA GLY A 469 10.94 -22.23 4.41
C GLY A 469 9.68 -21.98 3.58
N ARG A 470 8.81 -21.03 4.00
CA ARG A 470 7.63 -20.63 3.22
C ARG A 470 7.99 -19.71 2.06
N TYR A 471 9.00 -18.86 2.22
CA TYR A 471 9.56 -18.00 1.20
C TYR A 471 11.01 -18.40 0.93
N GLY A 472 11.52 -18.09 -0.26
CA GLY A 472 12.95 -18.14 -0.55
C GLY A 472 13.57 -16.77 -0.28
N LEU A 473 14.75 -16.73 0.31
CA LEU A 473 15.51 -15.52 0.55
C LEU A 473 16.61 -15.39 -0.49
N VAL A 474 16.69 -14.24 -1.15
CA VAL A 474 17.78 -13.86 -2.06
C VAL A 474 18.38 -12.56 -1.54
N THR A 475 19.69 -12.50 -1.41
CA THR A 475 20.37 -11.32 -0.84
C THR A 475 21.23 -10.62 -1.89
N LEU A 476 21.03 -9.31 -2.05
CA LEU A 476 21.79 -8.44 -2.94
C LEU A 476 22.54 -7.41 -2.11
N SER A 477 23.70 -7.79 -1.58
CA SER A 477 24.46 -7.03 -0.60
C SER A 477 25.31 -5.90 -1.20
N LYS A 478 25.63 -5.96 -2.50
CA LYS A 478 26.47 -4.94 -3.16
C LYS A 478 25.62 -3.85 -3.76
N ARG A 479 26.01 -2.59 -3.54
CA ARG A 479 25.45 -1.44 -4.27
C ARG A 479 25.86 -1.51 -5.74
N TYR A 480 25.01 -1.04 -6.63
CA TYR A 480 25.30 -1.03 -8.08
C TYR A 480 26.46 -0.08 -8.43
N TYR A 481 26.57 1.04 -7.74
CA TYR A 481 27.73 1.92 -7.82
C TYR A 481 28.63 1.64 -6.62
N ASP A 482 29.94 1.70 -6.79
CA ASP A 482 30.93 1.61 -5.72
C ASP A 482 30.83 2.84 -4.79
N ALA A 483 29.68 2.97 -4.13
CA ALA A 483 29.48 3.97 -3.10
C ALA A 483 30.03 3.42 -1.79
N ALA A 484 31.02 4.08 -1.22
CA ALA A 484 31.53 3.76 0.11
C ALA A 484 30.39 3.81 1.14
N ASP A 485 30.39 2.88 2.09
CA ASP A 485 29.45 2.95 3.20
C ASP A 485 29.62 4.25 3.97
N SER A 486 28.49 4.82 4.42
CA SER A 486 28.50 6.05 5.20
C SER A 486 29.17 5.80 6.56
N ASP A 487 29.99 6.76 7.00
CA ASP A 487 30.43 6.77 8.39
C ASP A 487 29.24 7.01 9.31
N ILE A 488 29.24 6.34 10.45
CA ILE A 488 28.16 6.45 11.43
C ILE A 488 28.74 7.12 12.67
N GLU A 489 28.06 8.16 13.17
CA GLU A 489 28.42 8.83 14.40
C GLU A 489 27.21 8.86 15.33
N ILE A 490 27.27 8.15 16.45
CA ILE A 490 26.26 8.15 17.49
C ILE A 490 26.66 9.14 18.57
N ILE A 491 25.86 10.18 18.79
CA ILE A 491 26.12 11.24 19.76
C ILE A 491 25.21 11.04 20.97
N ASP A 492 25.80 10.80 22.13
CA ASP A 492 25.13 10.75 23.41
C ASP A 492 24.74 12.18 23.87
N THR A 493 23.44 12.48 23.76
CA THR A 493 22.91 13.80 24.13
C THR A 493 22.89 14.06 25.64
N ILE A 494 22.94 13.01 26.49
CA ILE A 494 23.07 13.15 27.94
C ILE A 494 24.50 13.55 28.28
N ALA A 495 25.47 12.84 27.73
CA ALA A 495 26.88 13.17 27.93
C ALA A 495 27.22 14.59 27.42
N GLU A 496 26.68 14.97 26.26
CA GLU A 496 26.86 16.33 25.71
C GLU A 496 26.20 17.39 26.60
N ARG A 497 25.00 17.16 27.15
CA ARG A 497 24.38 18.09 28.14
C ARG A 497 25.22 18.29 29.37
N ARG A 498 25.80 17.23 29.93
CA ARG A 498 26.68 17.30 31.11
C ARG A 498 27.92 18.16 30.86
N LYS A 499 28.39 18.20 29.61
CA LYS A 499 29.52 19.01 29.18
C LYS A 499 29.13 20.41 28.68
N ASN A 500 27.87 20.83 28.83
CA ASN A 500 27.32 22.04 28.21
C ASN A 500 27.49 22.07 26.68
N GLY A 501 27.52 20.88 26.05
CA GLY A 501 27.76 20.70 24.63
C GLY A 501 26.48 20.74 23.78
N MET A 502 25.30 21.00 24.35
CA MET A 502 24.04 21.13 23.63
C MET A 502 23.65 22.61 23.46
N VAL A 503 23.27 22.95 22.20
CA VAL A 503 22.70 24.25 21.85
C VAL A 503 21.30 23.99 21.28
N GLY A 504 20.28 24.14 22.11
CA GLY A 504 18.92 23.76 21.75
C GLY A 504 18.80 22.26 21.44
N SER A 505 18.36 21.92 20.24
CA SER A 505 18.24 20.54 19.75
C SER A 505 19.55 19.96 19.18
N PHE A 506 20.59 20.77 19.02
CA PHE A 506 21.84 20.41 18.35
C PHE A 506 22.97 20.22 19.37
N SER A 507 23.74 19.16 19.22
CA SER A 507 25.03 19.06 19.90
C SER A 507 26.11 19.90 19.20
N ARG A 508 27.14 20.39 19.93
CA ARG A 508 28.25 21.11 19.33
C ARG A 508 28.97 20.28 18.26
N LYS A 509 29.12 18.98 18.52
CA LYS A 509 29.68 18.06 17.53
C LYS A 509 28.89 18.07 16.23
N LEU A 510 27.55 18.00 16.30
CA LEU A 510 26.71 18.05 15.10
C LEU A 510 26.82 19.41 14.41
N ILE A 511 26.86 20.52 15.17
CA ILE A 511 27.04 21.87 14.61
C ILE A 511 28.34 21.94 13.82
N ASP A 512 29.44 21.40 14.37
CA ASP A 512 30.76 21.38 13.70
C ASP A 512 30.70 20.55 12.42
N ARG A 513 30.05 19.39 12.44
CA ARG A 513 29.83 18.54 11.23
C ARG A 513 29.04 19.25 10.15
N VAL A 514 27.95 19.93 10.54
CA VAL A 514 27.12 20.70 9.60
C VAL A 514 27.92 21.85 9.01
N ASN A 515 28.64 22.63 9.82
CA ASN A 515 29.49 23.73 9.34
C ASN A 515 30.57 23.24 8.39
N HIS A 516 31.22 22.11 8.70
CA HIS A 516 32.20 21.50 7.80
C HIS A 516 31.58 21.11 6.47
N CYS A 517 30.39 20.46 6.49
CA CYS A 517 29.66 20.09 5.29
C CYS A 517 29.31 21.31 4.44
N LEU A 518 28.79 22.37 5.06
CA LEU A 518 28.45 23.63 4.38
C LEU A 518 29.66 24.33 3.78
N SER A 519 30.82 24.29 4.48
CA SER A 519 32.08 24.88 3.98
C SER A 519 32.55 24.21 2.68
N LEU A 520 32.23 22.93 2.49
CA LEU A 520 32.48 22.15 1.28
C LEU A 520 31.38 22.32 0.22
N ARG A 521 30.41 23.22 0.44
CA ARG A 521 29.23 23.42 -0.42
C ARG A 521 28.41 22.13 -0.62
N ARG A 522 28.34 21.28 0.42
CA ARG A 522 27.58 20.06 0.44
C ARG A 522 26.25 20.26 1.16
N GLN A 523 25.30 19.39 0.85
CA GLN A 523 23.96 19.47 1.40
C GLN A 523 23.80 18.62 2.66
N VAL A 524 22.93 19.09 3.55
CA VAL A 524 22.61 18.47 4.83
C VAL A 524 21.12 18.15 4.90
N LEU A 525 20.79 16.95 5.34
CA LEU A 525 19.41 16.55 5.68
C LEU A 525 19.32 16.38 7.20
N ILE A 526 18.42 17.15 7.82
CA ILE A 526 18.15 17.06 9.26
C ILE A 526 16.76 16.44 9.44
N LEU A 527 16.72 15.32 10.11
CA LEU A 527 15.52 14.55 10.34
C LEU A 527 15.04 14.70 11.77
N ARG A 528 13.77 15.01 11.88
CA ARG A 528 13.08 15.10 13.15
C ARG A 528 11.74 14.39 13.04
N GLU A 529 11.61 13.27 13.74
CA GLU A 529 10.33 12.59 13.77
C GLU A 529 9.29 13.42 14.53
N ARG A 530 8.10 13.55 13.94
CA ARG A 530 6.99 14.25 14.57
C ARG A 530 6.43 13.39 15.71
N ARG A 531 5.94 14.01 16.77
CA ARG A 531 5.37 13.38 17.97
C ARG A 531 4.32 12.32 17.60
N ALA A 532 4.32 11.21 18.34
CA ALA A 532 3.13 10.41 18.54
C ALA A 532 1.99 11.29 19.12
N TYR A 533 0.74 10.94 18.86
CA TYR A 533 -0.46 11.65 19.32
C TYR A 533 -0.51 11.84 20.85
N SER A 534 0.27 11.09 21.60
CA SER A 534 0.32 11.12 23.07
C SER A 534 1.76 11.35 23.55
N PRO A 535 1.99 12.20 24.57
CA PRO A 535 3.31 12.51 25.03
C PRO A 535 3.94 11.33 25.78
N VAL A 536 4.88 10.66 25.12
CA VAL A 536 5.76 9.71 25.77
C VAL A 536 6.78 10.48 26.61
N THR A 537 7.13 9.95 27.77
CA THR A 537 8.14 10.58 28.65
C THR A 537 9.50 9.87 28.52
N GLN A 538 10.57 10.64 28.73
CA GLN A 538 11.94 10.14 28.71
C GLN A 538 12.72 10.68 29.93
N CYS A 539 13.54 9.85 30.51
CA CYS A 539 14.43 10.28 31.58
C CYS A 539 15.54 11.19 31.06
N GLN A 540 15.78 12.28 31.78
CA GLN A 540 16.80 13.25 31.39
C GLN A 540 18.21 12.80 31.80
N GLU A 541 18.34 11.86 32.74
CA GLU A 541 19.60 11.37 33.30
C GLU A 541 20.09 10.07 32.63
N CYS A 542 19.18 9.09 32.40
CA CYS A 542 19.55 7.80 31.82
C CYS A 542 18.94 7.55 30.44
N GLY A 543 18.07 8.44 29.96
CA GLY A 543 17.44 8.31 28.63
C GLY A 543 16.33 7.28 28.52
N VAL A 544 16.04 6.51 29.56
CA VAL A 544 15.01 5.45 29.52
C VAL A 544 13.63 6.03 29.23
N ILE A 545 12.93 5.37 28.32
CA ILE A 545 11.52 5.59 28.05
C ILE A 545 10.72 4.51 28.81
N PRO A 546 9.86 4.88 29.78
CA PRO A 546 9.07 3.89 30.53
C PRO A 546 8.21 3.03 29.62
N LYS A 547 8.30 1.71 29.74
CA LYS A 547 7.54 0.74 28.97
C LYS A 547 6.54 -0.03 29.83
N CYS A 548 5.45 -0.49 29.23
CA CYS A 548 4.47 -1.36 29.88
C CYS A 548 5.06 -2.73 30.15
N ARG A 549 5.00 -3.19 31.39
CA ARG A 549 5.56 -4.50 31.82
C ARG A 549 4.89 -5.70 31.11
N SER A 550 3.65 -5.54 30.65
CA SER A 550 2.88 -6.61 30.01
C SER A 550 2.93 -6.60 28.49
N CYS A 551 3.23 -5.45 27.87
CA CYS A 551 3.13 -5.27 26.42
C CYS A 551 4.45 -4.86 25.78
N ASN A 552 5.44 -4.49 26.58
CA ASN A 552 6.74 -3.96 26.12
C ASN A 552 6.64 -2.75 25.17
N VAL A 553 5.56 -1.98 25.28
CA VAL A 553 5.36 -0.75 24.51
C VAL A 553 5.52 0.47 25.41
N SER A 554 5.92 1.60 24.84
CA SER A 554 6.09 2.87 25.56
C SER A 554 4.80 3.32 26.24
N LEU A 555 4.93 3.94 27.40
CA LEU A 555 3.82 4.49 28.17
C LEU A 555 3.62 5.96 27.85
N SER A 556 2.36 6.39 27.75
CA SER A 556 1.98 7.78 27.49
C SER A 556 1.54 8.50 28.76
N LEU A 557 1.95 9.76 28.86
CA LEU A 557 1.59 10.63 29.97
C LEU A 557 0.21 11.24 29.72
N HIS A 558 -0.71 11.02 30.67
CA HIS A 558 -2.05 11.60 30.67
C HIS A 558 -2.25 12.50 31.89
N ARG A 559 -2.86 13.67 31.67
CA ARG A 559 -3.31 14.55 32.71
C ARG A 559 -4.83 14.44 32.86
N ARG A 560 -5.31 14.22 34.07
CA ARG A 560 -6.74 14.24 34.41
C ARG A 560 -7.27 15.65 34.56
N ALA A 561 -8.60 15.79 34.60
CA ALA A 561 -9.25 17.06 34.85
C ALA A 561 -8.95 17.64 36.26
N ASP A 562 -8.63 16.75 37.22
CA ASP A 562 -8.18 17.11 38.58
C ASP A 562 -6.72 17.55 38.66
N GLY A 563 -5.99 17.59 37.54
CA GLY A 563 -4.58 17.95 37.47
C GLY A 563 -3.61 16.81 37.76
N THR A 564 -4.10 15.62 38.16
CA THR A 564 -3.23 14.46 38.39
C THR A 564 -2.72 13.87 37.12
N GLU A 565 -1.45 13.46 37.11
CA GLU A 565 -0.77 12.84 35.96
C GLU A 565 -0.58 11.36 36.18
N ARG A 566 -0.69 10.57 35.09
CA ARG A 566 -0.52 9.12 35.11
C ARG A 566 0.07 8.62 33.80
N LEU A 567 0.78 7.49 33.84
CA LEU A 567 1.24 6.81 32.64
C LEU A 567 0.21 5.74 32.22
N VAL A 568 -0.15 5.71 30.95
CA VAL A 568 -1.14 4.78 30.39
C VAL A 568 -0.53 4.00 29.25
N CYS A 569 -0.76 2.71 29.25
CA CYS A 569 -0.47 1.86 28.10
C CYS A 569 -1.68 1.82 27.17
N HIS A 570 -1.58 2.47 26.01
CA HIS A 570 -2.65 2.46 25.00
C HIS A 570 -2.74 1.13 24.23
N TYR A 571 -1.94 0.14 24.65
CA TYR A 571 -2.00 -1.20 24.07
C TYR A 571 -2.85 -2.18 24.90
N CYS A 572 -2.87 -2.05 26.24
CA CYS A 572 -3.66 -2.89 27.13
C CYS A 572 -4.50 -2.12 28.15
N GLY A 573 -4.46 -0.80 28.15
CA GLY A 573 -5.21 0.05 29.07
C GLY A 573 -4.64 0.12 30.50
N ARG A 574 -3.55 -0.56 30.82
CA ARG A 574 -2.98 -0.50 32.18
C ARG A 574 -2.50 0.91 32.52
N VAL A 575 -2.78 1.30 33.75
CA VAL A 575 -2.39 2.59 34.31
C VAL A 575 -1.29 2.39 35.32
N TYR A 576 -0.27 3.26 35.23
CA TYR A 576 0.85 3.31 36.16
C TYR A 576 0.89 4.68 36.80
N GLU A 577 1.35 4.75 38.03
CA GLU A 577 1.55 6.00 38.73
C GLU A 577 2.67 6.83 38.09
N TYR A 578 2.47 8.12 37.94
CA TYR A 578 3.48 9.03 37.46
C TYR A 578 3.99 9.91 38.59
N THR A 579 5.20 9.67 39.02
CA THR A 579 5.85 10.42 40.09
C THR A 579 6.78 11.51 39.56
N GLY A 580 6.89 11.70 38.25
CA GLY A 580 7.89 12.55 37.62
C GLY A 580 9.32 11.98 37.68
N LYS A 581 9.50 10.81 38.31
CA LYS A 581 10.81 10.15 38.48
C LYS A 581 10.92 8.90 37.63
N CYS A 582 12.12 8.65 37.13
CA CYS A 582 12.46 7.45 36.35
C CYS A 582 12.41 6.21 37.23
N PRO A 583 11.75 5.13 36.80
CA PRO A 583 11.71 3.89 37.57
C PRO A 583 13.07 3.16 37.66
N GLU A 584 14.01 3.46 36.73
CA GLU A 584 15.32 2.80 36.66
C GLU A 584 16.40 3.52 37.48
N CYS A 585 16.47 4.86 37.37
CA CYS A 585 17.56 5.63 37.97
C CYS A 585 17.12 6.73 38.95
N GLY A 586 15.81 6.93 39.16
CA GLY A 586 15.26 8.00 39.99
C GLY A 586 15.34 9.41 39.38
N GLY A 587 15.93 9.55 38.20
CA GLY A 587 16.07 10.84 37.49
C GLY A 587 14.73 11.40 36.99
N THR A 588 14.75 12.64 36.49
CA THR A 588 13.55 13.38 36.09
C THR A 588 12.99 12.89 34.75
N LEU A 589 11.72 12.55 34.71
CA LEU A 589 10.99 12.25 33.46
C LEU A 589 10.43 13.50 32.85
N LYS A 590 10.69 13.73 31.55
CA LYS A 590 10.11 14.83 30.78
C LYS A 590 9.44 14.33 29.50
N PRO A 591 8.35 14.99 29.04
CA PRO A 591 7.77 14.67 27.74
C PRO A 591 8.77 14.80 26.60
N LEU A 592 8.79 13.81 25.71
CA LEU A 592 9.57 13.84 24.48
C LEU A 592 8.95 14.80 23.48
N GLY A 593 9.78 15.70 22.90
CA GLY A 593 9.46 16.34 21.62
C GLY A 593 9.50 17.86 21.59
N ALA A 594 10.21 18.38 20.57
CA ALA A 594 10.03 19.72 19.98
C ALA A 594 9.61 19.51 18.50
N GLY A 595 8.78 20.40 17.94
CA GLY A 595 8.34 20.31 16.53
C GLY A 595 9.47 20.66 15.55
N THR A 596 9.30 20.29 14.29
CA THR A 596 10.20 20.62 13.16
C THR A 596 10.38 22.12 12.99
N GLN A 597 9.34 22.92 13.27
CA GLN A 597 9.43 24.38 13.24
C GLN A 597 10.46 24.94 14.20
N LYS A 598 10.49 24.44 15.45
CA LYS A 598 11.51 24.86 16.42
C LYS A 598 12.91 24.50 15.96
N VAL A 599 13.08 23.35 15.32
CA VAL A 599 14.39 22.93 14.76
C VAL A 599 14.80 23.85 13.62
N GLU A 600 13.88 24.28 12.77
CA GLU A 600 14.11 25.25 11.70
C GLU A 600 14.56 26.60 12.25
N GLU A 601 13.88 27.14 13.29
CA GLU A 601 14.25 28.39 13.96
C GLU A 601 15.62 28.31 14.65
N GLU A 602 15.94 27.17 15.27
CA GLU A 602 17.26 26.92 15.86
C GLU A 602 18.35 26.82 14.78
N ALA A 603 18.07 26.11 13.68
CA ALA A 603 19.02 25.97 12.56
C ALA A 603 19.31 27.32 11.89
N ALA A 604 18.28 28.16 11.67
CA ALA A 604 18.46 29.49 11.08
C ALA A 604 19.37 30.39 11.94
N ARG A 605 19.32 30.25 13.26
CA ARG A 605 20.24 30.99 14.18
C ARG A 605 21.66 30.41 14.19
N LEU A 606 21.80 29.09 14.09
CA LEU A 606 23.09 28.41 14.16
C LEU A 606 23.86 28.48 12.82
N PHE A 607 23.15 28.54 11.70
CA PHE A 607 23.71 28.53 10.35
C PHE A 607 23.19 29.72 9.52
N PRO A 608 23.51 30.97 9.88
CA PRO A 608 22.92 32.17 9.32
C PRO A 608 23.20 32.39 7.83
N GLY A 609 24.18 31.71 7.27
CA GLY A 609 24.52 31.79 5.84
C GLY A 609 23.90 30.68 4.98
N ALA A 610 23.20 29.71 5.59
CA ALA A 610 22.66 28.57 4.88
C ALA A 610 21.22 28.83 4.40
N ARG A 611 20.90 28.31 3.20
CA ARG A 611 19.54 28.29 2.65
C ARG A 611 18.80 27.09 3.23
N ILE A 612 17.88 27.35 4.13
CA ILE A 612 17.15 26.32 4.88
C ILE A 612 15.72 26.19 4.37
N ALA A 613 15.25 24.96 4.21
CA ALA A 613 13.86 24.67 3.93
C ALA A 613 13.33 23.57 4.84
N ARG A 614 12.01 23.60 5.08
CA ARG A 614 11.31 22.60 5.90
C ARG A 614 10.26 21.85 5.06
N LEU A 615 10.23 20.53 5.22
CA LEU A 615 9.25 19.66 4.58
C LEU A 615 8.68 18.68 5.60
N ASP A 616 7.47 18.97 6.06
CA ASP A 616 6.68 18.13 6.96
C ASP A 616 5.19 18.13 6.56
N SER A 617 4.35 17.39 7.31
CA SER A 617 2.91 17.27 7.00
C SER A 617 2.18 18.61 7.01
N ASP A 618 2.66 19.63 7.73
CA ASP A 618 2.00 20.93 7.81
C ASP A 618 2.36 21.78 6.59
N THR A 619 3.60 21.70 6.12
CA THR A 619 4.08 22.42 4.94
C THR A 619 3.73 21.70 3.64
N ALA A 620 3.59 20.37 3.66
CA ALA A 620 3.26 19.53 2.50
C ALA A 620 1.77 19.49 2.15
N GLN A 621 0.91 20.34 2.73
CA GLN A 621 -0.52 20.44 2.37
C GLN A 621 -0.72 20.76 0.87
N SER A 622 0.27 21.38 0.22
CA SER A 622 0.30 21.60 -1.22
C SER A 622 1.34 20.70 -1.90
N ARG A 623 0.89 19.77 -2.74
CA ARG A 623 1.77 18.97 -3.61
C ARG A 623 2.73 19.83 -4.46
N LYS A 624 2.32 21.08 -4.78
CA LYS A 624 3.18 22.02 -5.52
C LYS A 624 4.38 22.45 -4.68
N TYR A 625 4.16 22.76 -3.39
CA TYR A 625 5.23 23.16 -2.47
C TYR A 625 6.24 22.01 -2.26
N GLU A 626 5.73 20.81 -1.99
CA GLU A 626 6.57 19.60 -1.85
C GLU A 626 7.45 19.39 -3.09
N THR A 627 6.84 19.38 -4.28
CA THR A 627 7.57 19.19 -5.54
C THR A 627 8.62 20.27 -5.76
N GLU A 628 8.31 21.52 -5.40
CA GLU A 628 9.23 22.63 -5.59
C GLU A 628 10.41 22.58 -4.63
N VAL A 629 10.18 22.31 -3.33
CA VAL A 629 11.27 22.16 -2.33
C VAL A 629 12.20 21.02 -2.73
N ILE A 630 11.66 19.88 -3.15
CA ILE A 630 12.45 18.74 -3.60
C ILE A 630 13.28 19.08 -4.84
N ARG A 631 12.68 19.79 -5.81
CA ARG A 631 13.37 20.25 -7.02
C ARG A 631 14.53 21.19 -6.66
N GLN A 632 14.29 22.16 -5.78
CA GLN A 632 15.30 23.13 -5.33
C GLN A 632 16.44 22.42 -4.57
N PHE A 633 16.13 21.48 -3.67
CA PHE A 633 17.12 20.70 -2.97
C PHE A 633 17.94 19.83 -3.94
N SER A 634 17.29 19.16 -4.90
CA SER A 634 18.00 18.36 -5.91
C SER A 634 18.94 19.19 -6.81
N LYS A 635 18.66 20.48 -7.00
CA LYS A 635 19.51 21.40 -7.76
C LYS A 635 20.59 22.10 -6.94
N GLY A 636 20.67 21.83 -5.64
CA GLY A 636 21.59 22.51 -4.74
C GLY A 636 21.21 23.97 -4.44
N GLU A 637 19.96 24.36 -4.66
CA GLU A 637 19.43 25.69 -4.33
C GLU A 637 19.10 25.82 -2.82
N ILE A 638 19.00 24.69 -2.09
CA ILE A 638 18.81 24.58 -0.64
C ILE A 638 20.02 23.83 -0.07
N ASP A 639 20.58 24.35 1.02
CA ASP A 639 21.76 23.77 1.69
C ASP A 639 21.38 22.81 2.83
N ILE A 640 20.34 23.18 3.61
CA ILE A 640 19.83 22.37 4.71
C ILE A 640 18.36 22.10 4.50
N LEU A 641 17.98 20.82 4.40
CA LEU A 641 16.60 20.39 4.39
C LEU A 641 16.23 19.78 5.74
N ILE A 642 15.20 20.32 6.40
CA ILE A 642 14.67 19.82 7.67
C ILE A 642 13.35 19.09 7.37
N GLY A 643 13.23 17.84 7.80
CA GLY A 643 12.02 17.08 7.49
C GLY A 643 11.69 15.94 8.44
N THR A 644 10.59 15.26 8.11
CA THR A 644 10.12 14.05 8.77
C THR A 644 10.33 12.84 7.84
N ARG A 645 9.67 11.69 8.12
CA ARG A 645 9.67 10.49 7.25
C ARG A 645 9.36 10.77 5.78
N MET A 646 8.66 11.86 5.47
CA MET A 646 8.28 12.20 4.08
C MET A 646 9.51 12.39 3.20
N VAL A 647 10.59 12.98 3.74
CA VAL A 647 11.83 13.25 2.99
C VAL A 647 12.66 11.97 2.76
N ALA A 648 12.41 10.92 3.55
CA ALA A 648 13.16 9.66 3.46
C ALA A 648 12.81 8.81 2.23
N LYS A 649 11.67 9.06 1.58
CA LYS A 649 11.11 8.16 0.56
C LYS A 649 11.20 8.76 -0.85
N GLY A 650 11.71 7.98 -1.80
CA GLY A 650 11.54 8.23 -3.23
C GLY A 650 12.49 9.25 -3.88
N PHE A 651 13.40 9.93 -3.15
CA PHE A 651 14.26 10.97 -3.72
C PHE A 651 15.75 10.60 -3.66
N ASP A 652 16.46 10.95 -4.71
CA ASP A 652 17.93 10.81 -4.81
C ASP A 652 18.56 12.20 -4.92
N PHE A 653 19.44 12.52 -3.98
CA PHE A 653 20.11 13.83 -3.88
C PHE A 653 21.63 13.67 -4.03
N SER A 654 22.16 14.10 -5.15
CA SER A 654 23.58 13.93 -5.49
C SER A 654 24.53 14.74 -4.61
N GLY A 655 24.06 15.84 -4.02
CA GLY A 655 24.85 16.73 -3.14
C GLY A 655 24.76 16.40 -1.65
N LEU A 656 23.97 15.40 -1.26
CA LEU A 656 23.70 15.07 0.14
C LEU A 656 24.83 14.22 0.73
N THR A 657 25.62 14.80 1.62
CA THR A 657 26.76 14.11 2.28
C THR A 657 26.55 13.94 3.78
N LEU A 658 25.68 14.70 4.42
CA LEU A 658 25.37 14.57 5.84
C LEU A 658 23.88 14.37 6.06
N VAL A 659 23.53 13.29 6.77
CA VAL A 659 22.18 13.04 7.27
C VAL A 659 22.22 12.98 8.79
N ALA A 660 21.46 13.82 9.46
CA ALA A 660 21.39 13.87 10.92
C ALA A 660 20.01 13.58 11.45
N VAL A 661 19.90 12.67 12.39
CA VAL A 661 18.64 12.33 13.07
C VAL A 661 18.68 12.96 14.47
N LEU A 662 17.80 13.94 14.70
CA LEU A 662 17.71 14.61 16.00
C LEU A 662 16.74 13.86 16.90
N GLN A 663 17.15 13.60 18.14
CA GLN A 663 16.33 12.93 19.16
C GLN A 663 15.75 11.60 18.62
N ALA A 664 16.63 10.73 18.16
CA ALA A 664 16.27 9.44 17.53
C ALA A 664 15.40 8.56 18.45
N ASP A 665 15.51 8.75 19.77
CA ASP A 665 14.66 8.06 20.77
C ASP A 665 13.15 8.24 20.51
N SER A 666 12.76 9.34 19.86
CA SER A 666 11.35 9.59 19.51
C SER A 666 10.81 8.62 18.45
N ILE A 667 11.71 8.01 17.67
CA ILE A 667 11.37 6.98 16.67
C ILE A 667 11.05 5.68 17.38
N LEU A 668 11.82 5.32 18.40
CA LEU A 668 11.68 4.10 19.19
C LEU A 668 10.61 4.22 20.28
N GLY A 669 10.22 5.45 20.66
CA GLY A 669 9.23 5.73 21.69
C GLY A 669 7.78 5.52 21.24
N GLN A 670 7.49 4.83 20.14
CA GLN A 670 6.14 4.59 19.66
C GLN A 670 5.42 3.54 20.52
N GLU A 671 4.09 3.68 20.62
CA GLU A 671 3.22 2.77 21.37
C GLU A 671 2.84 1.52 20.57
N ASP A 672 3.81 0.88 19.94
CA ASP A 672 3.62 -0.30 19.13
C ASP A 672 4.72 -1.33 19.46
N TYR A 673 4.37 -2.60 19.48
CA TYR A 673 5.34 -3.69 19.66
C TYR A 673 6.37 -3.78 18.52
N ARG A 674 6.10 -3.14 17.39
CA ARG A 674 6.98 -3.02 16.22
C ARG A 674 7.86 -1.76 16.25
N ALA A 675 7.83 -0.98 17.35
CA ALA A 675 8.51 0.32 17.40
C ALA A 675 10.00 0.21 17.08
N ASP A 676 10.68 -0.75 17.68
CA ASP A 676 12.12 -0.95 17.51
C ASP A 676 12.45 -1.45 16.08
N GLU A 677 11.67 -2.39 15.52
CA GLU A 677 11.80 -2.85 14.14
C GLU A 677 11.57 -1.72 13.14
N ARG A 678 10.47 -0.97 13.29
CA ARG A 678 10.16 0.18 12.42
C ARG A 678 11.19 1.29 12.56
N GLY A 679 11.72 1.48 13.77
CA GLY A 679 12.79 2.42 14.04
C GLY A 679 14.06 2.05 13.30
N LEU A 680 14.46 0.79 13.37
CA LEU A 680 15.61 0.27 12.63
C LEU A 680 15.41 0.45 11.11
N GLN A 681 14.27 0.03 10.58
CA GLN A 681 13.96 0.17 9.16
C GLN A 681 14.03 1.62 8.69
N LEU A 682 13.50 2.54 9.48
CA LEU A 682 13.51 3.97 9.14
C LEU A 682 14.93 4.55 9.16
N LEU A 683 15.73 4.21 10.17
CA LEU A 683 17.11 4.70 10.31
C LEU A 683 17.99 4.15 9.18
N GLU A 684 17.82 2.89 8.80
CA GLU A 684 18.52 2.29 7.65
C GLU A 684 18.11 2.95 6.32
N GLN A 685 16.84 3.29 6.14
CA GLN A 685 16.39 4.05 4.98
C GLN A 685 17.07 5.43 4.91
N PHE A 686 17.23 6.10 6.05
CA PHE A 686 17.94 7.39 6.13
C PHE A 686 19.43 7.24 5.86
N ARG A 687 20.08 6.21 6.44
CA ARG A 687 21.49 5.89 6.18
C ARG A 687 21.73 5.64 4.69
N GLY A 688 20.81 4.91 4.04
CA GLY A 688 20.89 4.64 2.61
C GLY A 688 20.78 5.86 1.69
N ARG A 689 20.41 7.04 2.22
CA ARG A 689 20.39 8.31 1.47
C ARG A 689 21.71 9.08 1.56
N CYS A 690 22.54 8.73 2.53
CA CYS A 690 23.79 9.41 2.83
C CYS A 690 24.93 8.87 1.94
N GLY A 691 25.67 9.77 1.25
CA GLY A 691 26.83 9.42 0.45
C GLY A 691 26.50 8.58 -0.79
N ARG A 692 26.49 9.22 -1.96
CA ARG A 692 26.28 8.54 -3.26
C ARG A 692 27.33 9.06 -4.26
N ARG A 693 27.59 8.29 -5.31
CA ARG A 693 28.51 8.62 -6.41
C ARG A 693 29.97 8.82 -5.97
N GLY A 694 30.49 7.87 -5.15
CA GLY A 694 31.91 7.83 -4.81
C GLY A 694 32.34 8.70 -3.63
N GLU A 695 31.44 9.52 -3.05
CA GLU A 695 31.73 10.26 -1.82
C GLU A 695 31.19 9.53 -0.59
N LYS A 696 32.02 9.44 0.44
CA LYS A 696 31.67 8.86 1.73
C LYS A 696 30.75 9.82 2.48
N GLY A 697 29.54 9.37 2.80
CA GLY A 697 28.59 10.14 3.58
C GLY A 697 28.82 10.04 5.08
N LEU A 698 28.24 10.96 5.86
CA LEU A 698 28.22 10.92 7.32
C LEU A 698 26.78 10.84 7.83
N PHE A 699 26.44 9.74 8.51
CA PHE A 699 25.16 9.53 9.16
C PHE A 699 25.28 9.77 10.66
N VAL A 700 24.62 10.82 11.18
CA VAL A 700 24.70 11.22 12.59
C VAL A 700 23.39 10.92 13.30
N ILE A 701 23.47 10.22 14.43
CA ILE A 701 22.33 9.91 15.29
C ILE A 701 22.51 10.59 16.64
N GLN A 702 21.66 11.55 16.99
CA GLN A 702 21.61 12.12 18.33
C GLN A 702 20.57 11.39 19.17
N THR A 703 21.02 10.70 20.21
CA THR A 703 20.21 9.88 21.11
C THR A 703 20.58 10.06 22.57
N SER A 704 19.68 9.80 23.48
CA SER A 704 19.96 9.68 24.92
C SER A 704 20.19 8.23 25.38
N GLN A 705 20.12 7.27 24.47
CA GLN A 705 20.32 5.84 24.72
C GLN A 705 21.31 5.26 23.69
N PRO A 706 22.59 5.67 23.68
CA PRO A 706 23.53 5.24 22.65
C PRO A 706 23.75 3.71 22.63
N ASP A 707 23.53 3.03 23.75
CA ASP A 707 23.64 1.58 23.88
C ASP A 707 22.36 0.81 23.52
N HIS A 708 21.32 1.51 23.00
CA HIS A 708 20.10 0.81 22.58
C HIS A 708 20.41 -0.14 21.42
N PRO A 709 19.90 -1.39 21.42
CA PRO A 709 20.24 -2.42 20.42
C PRO A 709 20.05 -1.99 18.97
N VAL A 710 19.03 -1.19 18.68
CA VAL A 710 18.79 -0.63 17.36
C VAL A 710 19.98 0.20 16.88
N TYR A 711 20.51 1.06 17.72
CA TYR A 711 21.69 1.89 17.36
C TYR A 711 22.97 1.07 17.28
N GLN A 712 23.10 0.05 18.13
CA GLN A 712 24.22 -0.88 18.08
C GLN A 712 24.23 -1.73 16.80
N ASN A 713 23.05 -2.08 16.29
CA ASN A 713 22.94 -2.77 15.00
C ASN A 713 23.33 -1.84 13.85
N ILE A 714 22.86 -0.60 13.83
CA ILE A 714 23.22 0.38 12.81
C ILE A 714 24.74 0.65 12.84
N ASP A 715 25.37 0.70 14.00
CA ASP A 715 26.82 0.87 14.21
C ASP A 715 27.63 -0.42 13.91
N GLY A 716 26.97 -1.51 13.55
CA GLY A 716 27.61 -2.78 13.22
C GLY A 716 28.12 -3.60 14.41
N LYS A 717 27.82 -3.19 15.65
CA LYS A 717 28.18 -3.94 16.87
C LYS A 717 27.28 -5.16 17.11
N ILE A 718 26.06 -5.14 16.60
CA ILE A 718 25.13 -6.27 16.57
C ILE A 718 24.82 -6.53 15.09
N ASP A 719 24.98 -7.74 14.63
CA ASP A 719 24.66 -8.14 13.26
C ASP A 719 23.14 -8.30 13.06
N ASP A 720 22.70 -8.31 11.81
CA ASP A 720 21.29 -8.42 11.44
C ASP A 720 20.64 -9.72 11.94
N SER A 721 21.41 -10.81 11.99
CA SER A 721 20.92 -12.11 12.48
C SER A 721 20.66 -12.08 13.98
N GLY A 722 21.55 -11.48 14.76
CA GLY A 722 21.37 -11.25 16.19
C GLY A 722 20.19 -10.34 16.51
N MET A 723 20.04 -9.28 15.72
CA MET A 723 18.91 -8.36 15.87
C MET A 723 17.56 -9.02 15.52
N MET A 724 17.51 -9.79 14.44
CA MET A 724 16.34 -10.61 14.08
C MET A 724 15.98 -11.61 15.18
N ALA A 725 16.97 -12.34 15.70
CA ALA A 725 16.75 -13.33 16.78
C ALA A 725 16.18 -12.64 18.04
N ARG A 726 16.69 -11.46 18.39
CA ARG A 726 16.18 -10.64 19.50
C ARG A 726 14.71 -10.27 19.31
N PHE A 727 14.38 -9.68 18.17
CA PHE A 727 13.00 -9.26 17.86
C PHE A 727 12.03 -10.46 17.88
N LEU A 728 12.41 -11.57 17.24
CA LEU A 728 11.60 -12.79 17.25
C LEU A 728 11.44 -13.36 18.66
N GLY A 729 12.49 -13.33 19.49
CA GLY A 729 12.44 -13.75 20.89
C GLY A 729 11.46 -12.93 21.72
N GLU A 730 11.50 -11.59 21.61
CA GLU A 730 10.57 -10.70 22.28
C GLU A 730 9.12 -10.95 21.82
N ARG A 731 8.90 -11.08 20.50
CA ARG A 731 7.56 -11.35 19.95
C ARG A 731 7.00 -12.71 20.41
N LYS A 732 7.85 -13.72 20.50
CA LYS A 732 7.46 -15.03 21.04
C LYS A 732 7.08 -14.95 22.52
N MET A 733 7.86 -14.21 23.32
CA MET A 733 7.61 -14.02 24.75
C MET A 733 6.26 -13.34 25.02
N PHE A 734 5.90 -12.33 24.22
CA PHE A 734 4.68 -11.55 24.40
C PHE A 734 3.50 -12.04 23.53
N GLY A 735 3.67 -13.12 22.77
CA GLY A 735 2.62 -13.69 21.94
C GLY A 735 2.23 -12.80 20.74
N TYR A 736 3.17 -12.07 20.14
CA TYR A 736 2.93 -11.21 19.00
C TYR A 736 3.15 -11.91 17.65
N PRO A 737 2.64 -11.34 16.54
CA PRO A 737 3.02 -11.80 15.20
C PRO A 737 4.56 -11.84 15.03
N PRO A 738 5.11 -12.88 14.39
CA PRO A 738 4.46 -13.85 13.51
C PRO A 738 3.83 -15.07 14.21
N TYR A 739 3.93 -15.22 15.54
CA TYR A 739 3.45 -16.39 16.29
C TYR A 739 1.95 -16.40 16.55
N SER A 740 1.33 -15.24 16.51
CA SER A 740 -0.11 -15.06 16.68
C SER A 740 -0.71 -14.22 15.56
N ARG A 741 -2.03 -14.12 15.58
CA ARG A 741 -2.82 -13.14 14.83
C ARG A 741 -3.40 -12.14 15.83
N VAL A 742 -3.17 -10.87 15.62
CA VAL A 742 -3.76 -9.79 16.43
C VAL A 742 -5.03 -9.32 15.76
N ILE A 743 -6.14 -9.29 16.51
CA ILE A 743 -7.41 -8.76 16.01
C ILE A 743 -7.87 -7.65 16.95
N GLY A 744 -8.01 -6.45 16.40
CA GLY A 744 -8.61 -5.31 17.08
C GLY A 744 -10.13 -5.35 16.94
N VAL A 745 -10.85 -5.30 18.05
CA VAL A 745 -12.31 -5.13 18.09
C VAL A 745 -12.58 -3.69 18.51
N ILE A 746 -13.15 -2.89 17.60
CA ILE A 746 -13.29 -1.44 17.76
C ILE A 746 -14.76 -1.09 17.93
N ILE A 747 -15.09 -0.49 19.06
CA ILE A 747 -16.43 -0.03 19.43
C ILE A 747 -16.43 1.48 19.43
N LYS A 748 -17.43 2.11 18.78
CA LYS A 748 -17.58 3.56 18.68
C LYS A 748 -18.97 3.98 19.14
N ASP A 749 -19.11 4.82 20.14
CA ASP A 749 -20.39 5.34 20.58
C ASP A 749 -20.30 6.84 20.92
N TYR A 750 -21.37 7.59 20.68
CA TYR A 750 -21.45 8.99 21.06
C TYR A 750 -21.51 9.17 22.59
N ASN A 751 -22.08 8.20 23.30
CA ASN A 751 -22.14 8.20 24.75
C ASN A 751 -20.96 7.41 25.33
N GLN A 752 -20.13 8.07 26.12
CA GLN A 752 -18.94 7.47 26.70
C GLN A 752 -19.27 6.30 27.67
N ALA A 753 -20.24 6.51 28.58
CA ALA A 753 -20.63 5.48 29.53
C ALA A 753 -21.16 4.22 28.83
N ARG A 754 -21.91 4.42 27.73
CA ARG A 754 -22.39 3.31 26.90
C ARG A 754 -21.25 2.59 26.17
N ALA A 755 -20.28 3.31 25.62
CA ALA A 755 -19.08 2.73 25.02
C ALA A 755 -18.30 1.89 26.03
N ASP A 756 -18.14 2.39 27.26
CA ASP A 756 -17.45 1.71 28.35
C ASP A 756 -18.19 0.45 28.80
N LEU A 757 -19.53 0.49 28.91
CA LEU A 757 -20.35 -0.65 29.26
C LEU A 757 -20.30 -1.74 28.19
N LEU A 758 -20.68 -1.38 26.95
CA LEU A 758 -20.71 -2.33 25.83
C LEU A 758 -19.37 -3.00 25.57
N SER A 759 -18.27 -2.25 25.71
CA SER A 759 -16.95 -2.81 25.48
C SER A 759 -16.53 -3.82 26.56
N ARG A 760 -16.95 -3.63 27.84
CA ARG A 760 -16.72 -4.60 28.91
C ARG A 760 -17.53 -5.87 28.70
N GLU A 761 -18.84 -5.73 28.44
CA GLU A 761 -19.73 -6.86 28.19
C GLU A 761 -19.25 -7.68 26.99
N LEU A 762 -18.85 -7.02 25.89
CA LEU A 762 -18.33 -7.70 24.73
C LEU A 762 -17.00 -8.42 25.00
N ALA A 763 -16.09 -7.78 25.76
CA ALA A 763 -14.84 -8.43 26.14
C ALA A 763 -15.06 -9.71 26.97
N GLU A 764 -16.02 -9.68 27.90
CA GLU A 764 -16.43 -10.84 28.69
C GLU A 764 -17.05 -11.93 27.82
N ALA A 765 -17.95 -11.56 26.89
CA ALA A 765 -18.55 -12.49 25.95
C ALA A 765 -17.49 -13.19 25.07
N ILE A 766 -16.51 -12.43 24.55
CA ILE A 766 -15.41 -12.97 23.74
C ILE A 766 -14.54 -13.91 24.59
N ARG A 767 -14.17 -13.52 25.82
CA ARG A 767 -13.38 -14.39 26.72
C ARG A 767 -14.12 -15.68 27.00
N GLY A 768 -15.40 -15.60 27.36
CA GLY A 768 -16.25 -16.78 27.62
C GLY A 768 -16.32 -17.72 26.43
N ALA A 769 -16.59 -17.18 25.22
CA ALA A 769 -16.71 -17.97 24.00
C ALA A 769 -15.40 -18.67 23.61
N LEU A 770 -14.27 -17.97 23.68
CA LEU A 770 -12.96 -18.55 23.35
C LEU A 770 -12.46 -19.55 24.41
N SER A 771 -12.79 -19.32 25.69
CA SER A 771 -12.38 -20.22 26.79
C SER A 771 -13.20 -21.50 26.82
N ALA A 772 -14.50 -21.45 26.53
CA ALA A 772 -15.39 -22.62 26.47
C ALA A 772 -14.91 -23.68 25.47
N GLU A 773 -14.28 -23.22 24.38
CA GLU A 773 -13.78 -24.08 23.32
C GLU A 773 -12.32 -24.54 23.54
N ALA A 774 -11.54 -23.83 24.36
CA ALA A 774 -10.13 -24.18 24.61
C ALA A 774 -9.97 -25.48 25.43
N GLY A 775 -11.06 -26.11 25.88
CA GLY A 775 -11.10 -27.34 26.67
C GLY A 775 -9.87 -27.51 27.57
N PHE A 776 -9.96 -27.42 28.87
CA PHE A 776 -8.94 -27.56 29.91
C PHE A 776 -7.59 -28.13 29.42
N ALA A 777 -6.80 -27.34 28.68
CA ALA A 777 -5.39 -27.65 28.50
C ALA A 777 -4.65 -27.12 29.72
N ALA A 778 -4.57 -27.93 30.72
CA ALA A 778 -3.76 -27.65 31.92
C ALA A 778 -2.30 -27.44 31.52
N GLY A 779 -1.78 -26.25 31.73
CA GLY A 779 -0.35 -26.02 31.89
C GLY A 779 0.47 -25.35 30.81
N GLY A 780 -0.09 -24.54 29.90
CA GLY A 780 0.76 -23.75 29.00
C GLY A 780 0.10 -22.44 28.56
N LYS A 781 0.86 -21.34 28.51
CA LYS A 781 0.45 -19.98 28.04
C LYS A 781 0.13 -19.88 26.54
N THR A 782 -0.50 -20.87 25.92
CA THR A 782 -0.65 -20.99 24.48
C THR A 782 -2.09 -20.84 23.97
N GLY A 783 -3.03 -20.38 24.79
CA GLY A 783 -4.42 -20.13 24.39
C GLY A 783 -4.66 -18.72 23.82
N PRO A 784 -5.88 -18.48 23.29
CA PRO A 784 -6.32 -17.13 22.93
C PRO A 784 -6.22 -16.16 24.12
N ASP A 785 -5.73 -14.94 23.90
CA ASP A 785 -5.66 -13.89 24.90
C ASP A 785 -6.55 -12.71 24.52
N VAL A 786 -7.33 -12.17 25.46
CA VAL A 786 -8.27 -11.06 25.25
C VAL A 786 -7.90 -9.91 26.18
N ILE A 787 -7.27 -8.90 25.60
CA ILE A 787 -6.72 -7.72 26.29
C ILE A 787 -7.70 -6.56 26.18
N GLY A 788 -7.94 -5.88 27.30
CA GLY A 788 -8.85 -4.73 27.36
C GLY A 788 -10.23 -5.08 27.93
N PRO A 789 -11.24 -4.18 27.77
CA PRO A 789 -11.24 -3.00 26.88
C PRO A 789 -10.35 -1.86 27.38
N TYR A 790 -9.89 -1.02 26.45
CA TYR A 790 -9.10 0.18 26.73
C TYR A 790 -9.43 1.31 25.75
N ALA A 791 -9.09 2.54 26.15
CA ALA A 791 -9.16 3.70 25.27
C ALA A 791 -7.86 3.80 24.44
N PRO A 792 -7.93 3.90 23.10
CA PRO A 792 -6.75 4.15 22.28
C PRO A 792 -6.18 5.56 22.51
N ALA A 793 -4.99 5.86 21.94
CA ALA A 793 -4.37 7.18 22.06
C ALA A 793 -5.29 8.30 21.51
N VAL A 794 -6.01 8.03 20.45
CA VAL A 794 -7.11 8.87 19.95
C VAL A 794 -8.43 8.20 20.34
N ASP A 795 -8.95 8.56 21.49
CA ASP A 795 -10.13 7.94 22.08
C ASP A 795 -11.47 8.57 21.65
N LYS A 796 -11.41 9.65 20.84
CA LYS A 796 -12.59 10.32 20.31
C LYS A 796 -12.37 10.86 18.90
N VAL A 797 -13.23 10.47 17.96
CA VAL A 797 -13.21 10.93 16.56
C VAL A 797 -14.64 11.29 16.12
N SER A 798 -14.81 12.45 15.51
CA SER A 798 -16.13 12.93 15.04
C SER A 798 -17.24 12.83 16.09
N GLY A 799 -16.90 13.13 17.34
CA GLY A 799 -17.84 13.07 18.47
C GLY A 799 -18.05 11.68 19.07
N GLN A 800 -17.58 10.62 18.42
CA GLN A 800 -17.72 9.24 18.89
C GLN A 800 -16.54 8.85 19.79
N ASN A 801 -16.84 8.32 20.96
CA ASN A 801 -15.85 7.72 21.87
C ASN A 801 -15.49 6.33 21.38
N ILE A 802 -14.19 6.02 21.38
CA ILE A 802 -13.63 4.77 20.87
C ILE A 802 -13.15 3.92 22.02
N ARG A 803 -13.52 2.64 21.99
CA ARG A 803 -12.96 1.61 22.88
C ARG A 803 -12.44 0.46 22.02
N GLN A 804 -11.36 -0.13 22.46
CA GLN A 804 -10.73 -1.24 21.76
C GLN A 804 -10.56 -2.45 22.69
N ILE A 805 -10.81 -3.64 22.13
CA ILE A 805 -10.44 -4.92 22.70
C ILE A 805 -9.44 -5.53 21.73
N ARG A 806 -8.38 -6.10 22.26
CA ARG A 806 -7.36 -6.78 21.44
C ARG A 806 -7.41 -8.26 21.72
N VAL A 807 -7.55 -9.06 20.68
CA VAL A 807 -7.59 -10.51 20.73
C VAL A 807 -6.34 -11.07 20.06
N LEU A 808 -5.54 -11.82 20.78
CA LEU A 808 -4.37 -12.52 20.26
C LEU A 808 -4.74 -13.99 20.06
N LEU A 809 -4.72 -14.46 18.83
CA LEU A 809 -5.02 -15.84 18.47
C LEU A 809 -3.73 -16.54 18.02
N PRO A 810 -3.32 -17.65 18.66
CA PRO A 810 -2.17 -18.42 18.23
C PRO A 810 -2.29 -18.86 16.75
N LYS A 811 -1.20 -18.83 16.00
CA LYS A 811 -1.14 -19.32 14.62
C LYS A 811 -0.92 -20.82 14.58
N ASP A 812 -1.90 -21.54 15.08
CA ASP A 812 -1.96 -23.00 15.07
C ASP A 812 -3.22 -23.50 14.32
N ARG A 813 -3.50 -24.79 14.40
CA ARG A 813 -4.67 -25.41 13.76
C ARG A 813 -6.01 -24.86 14.23
N SER A 814 -6.07 -24.22 15.39
CA SER A 814 -7.29 -23.64 15.96
C SER A 814 -7.61 -22.25 15.43
N LEU A 815 -6.69 -21.59 14.69
CA LEU A 815 -6.82 -20.20 14.28
C LEU A 815 -8.09 -19.91 13.50
N ALA A 816 -8.40 -20.70 12.48
CA ALA A 816 -9.61 -20.51 11.66
C ALA A 816 -10.88 -20.62 12.50
N ARG A 817 -10.96 -21.64 13.37
CA ARG A 817 -12.08 -21.85 14.30
C ARG A 817 -12.21 -20.69 15.28
N ASN A 818 -11.12 -20.26 15.92
CA ASN A 818 -11.14 -19.16 16.89
C ASN A 818 -11.54 -17.83 16.23
N LYS A 819 -11.14 -17.58 14.98
CA LYS A 819 -11.61 -16.44 14.19
C LYS A 819 -13.13 -16.52 13.96
N GLY A 820 -13.66 -17.68 13.60
CA GLY A 820 -15.10 -17.90 13.42
C GLY A 820 -15.89 -17.66 14.72
N ILE A 821 -15.40 -18.16 15.87
CA ILE A 821 -16.01 -17.93 17.18
C ILE A 821 -16.04 -16.44 17.52
N LEU A 822 -14.92 -15.74 17.30
CA LEU A 822 -14.84 -14.29 17.53
C LEU A 822 -15.86 -13.54 16.69
N ALA A 823 -15.92 -13.81 15.38
CA ALA A 823 -16.84 -13.15 14.46
C ALA A 823 -18.32 -13.42 14.85
N ALA A 824 -18.68 -14.68 15.10
CA ALA A 824 -20.02 -15.07 15.53
C ALA A 824 -20.41 -14.45 16.88
N THR A 825 -19.46 -14.30 17.81
CA THR A 825 -19.71 -13.66 19.12
C THR A 825 -20.00 -12.18 18.97
N VAL A 826 -19.24 -11.47 18.12
CA VAL A 826 -19.44 -10.05 17.84
C VAL A 826 -20.79 -9.83 17.14
N GLU A 827 -21.12 -10.63 16.15
CA GLU A 827 -22.39 -10.57 15.43
C GLU A 827 -23.60 -10.78 16.35
N ARG A 828 -23.56 -11.86 17.16
CA ARG A 828 -24.59 -12.15 18.15
C ARG A 828 -24.75 -10.98 19.13
N PHE A 829 -23.68 -10.42 19.63
CA PHE A 829 -23.68 -9.28 20.54
C PHE A 829 -24.32 -8.04 19.89
N GLU A 830 -23.99 -7.71 18.64
CA GLU A 830 -24.62 -6.59 17.90
C GLU A 830 -26.15 -6.79 17.79
N LYS A 831 -26.59 -8.00 17.49
CA LYS A 831 -28.02 -8.36 17.37
C LYS A 831 -28.78 -8.27 18.71
N GLU A 832 -28.22 -8.91 19.75
CA GLU A 832 -28.85 -8.94 21.09
C GLU A 832 -28.96 -7.55 21.72
N ARG A 833 -27.90 -6.73 21.59
CA ARG A 833 -27.88 -5.36 22.12
C ARG A 833 -28.51 -4.33 21.21
N LYS A 834 -29.04 -4.73 20.03
CA LYS A 834 -29.58 -3.84 18.99
C LYS A 834 -28.67 -2.64 18.77
N TYR A 835 -27.36 -2.94 18.71
CA TYR A 835 -26.32 -1.92 18.59
C TYR A 835 -26.34 -1.34 17.17
N SER A 836 -26.77 -0.09 17.02
CA SER A 836 -26.84 0.61 15.74
C SER A 836 -25.47 1.14 15.28
N GLY A 837 -24.52 1.29 16.20
CA GLY A 837 -23.11 1.55 15.89
C GLY A 837 -22.44 0.24 15.47
N HIS A 838 -21.63 0.28 14.46
CA HIS A 838 -20.96 -0.91 13.96
C HIS A 838 -19.71 -1.25 14.81
N ILE A 839 -19.58 -2.50 15.23
CA ILE A 839 -18.36 -3.04 15.83
C ILE A 839 -17.43 -3.46 14.69
N ALA A 840 -16.26 -2.83 14.61
CA ALA A 840 -15.31 -3.10 13.54
C ALA A 840 -14.27 -4.11 14.00
N LEU A 841 -14.01 -5.12 13.16
CA LEU A 841 -12.91 -6.05 13.32
C LEU A 841 -11.74 -5.61 12.44
N ASP A 842 -10.54 -5.60 13.01
CA ASP A 842 -9.32 -5.21 12.32
C ASP A 842 -8.24 -6.27 12.56
N VAL A 843 -7.97 -7.05 11.52
CA VAL A 843 -6.98 -8.13 11.56
C VAL A 843 -5.60 -7.56 11.28
N ASP A 844 -4.64 -7.81 12.16
CA ASP A 844 -3.29 -7.27 12.16
C ASP A 844 -3.28 -5.74 11.94
N PRO A 845 -3.82 -4.96 12.91
CA PRO A 845 -3.86 -3.50 12.82
C PRO A 845 -2.47 -2.90 12.62
N ALA A 846 -2.41 -1.75 11.93
CA ALA A 846 -1.17 -1.06 11.58
C ALA A 846 -0.35 -0.59 12.78
#